data_1708abe4ebd962641970955ccfab0b4f
#
_entry.id   1708abe4ebd962641970955ccfab0b4f
#
_cell.length_a   1.000
_cell.length_b   1.000
_cell.length_c   1.000
_cell.angle_alpha   90.00
_cell.angle_beta   90.00
_cell.angle_gamma   90.00
#
_symmetry.space_group_name_H-M   'P 1'
#
loop_
_entity.id
_entity.type
_entity.pdbx_description
1 polymer ?
#
loop_
_entity_poly.entity_id
_entity_poly.type
_entity_poly.pdbx_seq_one_letter_code
_entity_poly.pdbx_strand_id
1 'polypeptide(L)'
;MKKRKISLFALFAVLFSASLFVTVSFAKTADGESYKTLSYRTLPSLEEIVSLPEYDGRDYGIITPVKDQGSTNLCWAYSSIAASEASIVRSGLKPLDEVNLNPTAAAYRVNNRGNDPLGNTSGNYVSGDFTTFTGNPSKIATIFSGWWGPVSGANATVDPFENSEFRLENAVHIPENKNDPALRVAEIKKAIAKYGAVTFQYNNRNNIYYYNPKNEKSGSSYPHACAIVGWNDNIPAENFAPDGATMNGGWLIKNSYSALPSGYPYFYISYDNTSSSMYAFSYAERKAYDRNYYYDGDIDDFPLRNDKHVANVYRAGSEVSGKTEKITAVNVGVEGNGYTLEAEIYTGLSSPFEAENAPVAGGKSVAKKTMSFDYGGYVTMRLDEPVSLSAGEWFSVVVRVVEGNAKIRLGVKNSKTLSYVGSYGNYVKFENYVGRIKAFTTFYENETHAHSLKKIEKRDATCVANGNIEYYVCESCGKLFSDGEGVKEIDYSETVIPKGHSFGEWIDEIPPDSERDGVKGHRDCLVCGKHFDRENNEITDLTIKKDQESSSETESGSDKTEESESEDSSQSESISDTSEPQESESDLPNSEGEDNIGSASSESKSGEESSSSDEQIGNSVSSGEQNGNSVSSGNNGCEDKNENSCMSALSAGATLFNAVIIIAAVCLLIKKRRQ
;
A
#
# COMPACT_ATOMS: atom_id res chain seq x y z
N MET A 1 27.36 65.69 23.50
CA MET A 1 27.13 64.71 22.40
C MET A 1 26.45 63.51 22.99
N LYS A 2 25.10 63.42 22.91
CA LYS A 2 24.32 62.28 23.36
C LYS A 2 24.14 61.32 22.17
N LYS A 3 24.82 60.17 22.21
CA LYS A 3 24.57 59.02 21.25
C LYS A 3 23.26 58.35 21.60
N ARG A 4 22.27 58.47 20.72
CA ARG A 4 21.02 57.69 20.76
C ARG A 4 21.36 56.23 20.39
N LYS A 5 21.17 55.31 21.32
CA LYS A 5 21.11 53.88 21.03
C LYS A 5 19.76 53.58 20.37
N ILE A 6 19.75 53.36 19.07
CA ILE A 6 18.59 52.80 18.37
C ILE A 6 18.50 51.33 18.77
N SER A 7 17.37 50.98 19.37
CA SER A 7 17.09 49.64 19.85
C SER A 7 17.03 48.67 18.67
N LEU A 8 17.87 47.65 18.73
CA LEU A 8 17.93 46.54 17.75
C LEU A 8 16.61 45.76 17.64
N PHE A 9 15.65 45.99 18.54
CA PHE A 9 14.32 45.39 18.53
C PHE A 9 13.34 46.00 17.50
N ALA A 10 13.56 47.23 17.06
CA ALA A 10 12.71 47.84 16.05
C ALA A 10 13.09 47.45 14.62
N LEU A 11 14.30 46.92 14.41
CA LEU A 11 14.76 46.48 13.08
C LEU A 11 14.32 45.04 12.78
N PHE A 12 14.00 44.23 13.79
CA PHE A 12 13.48 42.85 13.61
C PHE A 12 11.98 42.81 13.33
N ALA A 13 11.21 43.82 13.75
CA ALA A 13 9.75 43.85 13.53
C ALA A 13 9.35 44.35 12.13
N VAL A 14 10.26 44.98 11.37
CA VAL A 14 9.98 45.47 10.01
C VAL A 14 10.41 44.48 8.92
N LEU A 15 11.19 43.43 9.26
CA LEU A 15 11.63 42.40 8.30
C LEU A 15 10.74 41.16 8.26
N PHE A 16 9.71 41.05 9.09
CA PHE A 16 8.83 39.90 9.16
C PHE A 16 7.47 40.08 8.46
N SER A 17 7.22 41.21 7.79
CA SER A 17 5.98 41.44 7.03
C SER A 17 6.15 41.37 5.50
N ALA A 18 7.27 40.91 5.00
CA ALA A 18 7.40 40.60 3.57
C ALA A 18 6.76 39.25 3.32
N SER A 19 5.46 39.25 2.99
CA SER A 19 4.76 38.09 2.43
C SER A 19 5.51 37.61 1.18
N LEU A 20 6.23 36.49 1.31
CA LEU A 20 6.90 35.86 0.17
C LEU A 20 5.80 35.24 -0.72
N PHE A 21 5.53 35.90 -1.86
CA PHE A 21 4.68 35.32 -2.88
C PHE A 21 5.52 34.33 -3.70
N VAL A 22 5.12 33.07 -3.73
CA VAL A 22 5.66 32.08 -4.66
C VAL A 22 4.92 32.25 -5.99
N THR A 23 5.61 32.78 -7.00
CA THR A 23 5.08 32.84 -8.37
C THR A 23 5.40 31.54 -9.10
N VAL A 24 4.38 30.76 -9.43
CA VAL A 24 4.52 29.61 -10.33
C VAL A 24 4.28 30.12 -11.75
N SER A 25 5.33 30.15 -12.58
CA SER A 25 5.24 30.52 -13.98
C SER A 25 4.91 29.31 -14.83
N PHE A 26 3.76 29.32 -15.50
CA PHE A 26 3.38 28.31 -16.48
C PHE A 26 3.88 28.70 -17.90
N ALA A 27 4.31 27.68 -18.66
CA ALA A 27 4.72 27.86 -20.05
C ALA A 27 3.51 28.24 -20.93
N LYS A 28 3.73 29.15 -21.90
CA LYS A 28 2.75 29.60 -22.89
C LYS A 28 2.30 28.40 -23.76
N THR A 29 0.99 28.24 -23.92
CA THR A 29 0.46 27.42 -25.02
C THR A 29 0.49 28.20 -26.34
N ALA A 30 0.43 27.49 -27.46
CA ALA A 30 0.59 28.04 -28.82
C ALA A 30 -0.42 29.11 -29.24
N ASP A 31 -1.49 29.36 -28.49
CA ASP A 31 -2.60 30.23 -28.84
C ASP A 31 -2.57 31.64 -28.19
N GLY A 32 -1.49 32.01 -27.52
CA GLY A 32 -1.22 33.41 -27.17
C GLY A 32 -2.03 34.00 -26.01
N GLU A 33 -2.89 33.26 -25.32
CA GLU A 33 -3.56 33.76 -24.12
C GLU A 33 -2.61 33.79 -22.92
N SER A 34 -2.47 34.95 -22.29
CA SER A 34 -1.69 35.09 -21.06
C SER A 34 -2.47 34.53 -19.88
N TYR A 35 -2.05 33.40 -19.36
CA TYR A 35 -2.59 32.89 -18.11
C TYR A 35 -2.31 33.88 -16.96
N LYS A 36 -3.34 34.19 -16.17
CA LYS A 36 -3.16 34.90 -14.90
C LYS A 36 -2.23 34.06 -14.02
N THR A 37 -1.07 34.59 -13.68
CA THR A 37 -0.21 33.98 -12.65
C THR A 37 -0.98 34.04 -11.33
N LEU A 38 -1.45 32.89 -10.86
CA LEU A 38 -2.04 32.78 -9.53
C LEU A 38 -0.89 32.86 -8.52
N SER A 39 -0.88 33.90 -7.70
CA SER A 39 0.04 34.01 -6.56
C SER A 39 -0.68 33.55 -5.31
N TYR A 40 -0.15 32.52 -4.66
CA TYR A 40 -0.65 32.04 -3.37
C TYR A 40 0.18 32.60 -2.22
N ARG A 41 -0.44 32.75 -1.05
CA ARG A 41 0.26 33.09 0.19
C ARG A 41 1.14 31.94 0.61
N THR A 42 2.27 32.22 1.24
CA THR A 42 3.07 31.19 1.91
C THR A 42 2.26 30.59 3.05
N LEU A 43 2.21 29.26 3.10
CA LEU A 43 1.46 28.53 4.12
C LEU A 43 2.14 28.70 5.50
N PRO A 44 1.43 29.23 6.52
CA PRO A 44 1.98 29.39 7.86
C PRO A 44 2.15 28.04 8.58
N SER A 45 2.79 28.05 9.76
CA SER A 45 2.84 26.89 10.66
C SER A 45 1.45 26.48 11.15
N LEU A 46 1.32 25.27 11.68
CA LEU A 46 0.03 24.77 12.19
C LEU A 46 -0.52 25.67 13.30
N GLU A 47 0.34 26.10 14.21
CA GLU A 47 0.00 26.98 15.35
C GLU A 47 -0.43 28.37 14.88
N GLU A 48 0.25 28.92 13.88
CA GLU A 48 -0.13 30.20 13.27
C GLU A 48 -1.49 30.09 12.58
N ILE A 49 -1.73 29.04 11.76
CA ILE A 49 -3.02 28.84 11.09
C ILE A 49 -4.16 28.78 12.10
N VAL A 50 -4.04 27.95 13.15
CA VAL A 50 -5.09 27.77 14.16
C VAL A 50 -5.40 29.07 14.90
N SER A 51 -4.42 29.98 15.04
CA SER A 51 -4.57 31.27 15.71
C SER A 51 -5.23 32.37 14.84
N LEU A 52 -5.38 32.13 13.54
CA LEU A 52 -5.99 33.11 12.64
C LEU A 52 -7.49 33.26 12.93
N PRO A 53 -8.02 34.51 13.00
CA PRO A 53 -9.45 34.73 13.08
C PRO A 53 -10.18 34.37 11.78
N GLU A 54 -9.48 34.35 10.67
CA GLU A 54 -9.99 33.95 9.35
C GLU A 54 -8.92 33.16 8.60
N TYR A 55 -9.33 32.03 8.01
CA TYR A 55 -8.49 31.19 7.18
C TYR A 55 -9.30 30.66 6.00
N ASP A 56 -8.74 30.81 4.81
CA ASP A 56 -9.27 30.25 3.56
C ASP A 56 -8.16 29.45 2.86
N GLY A 57 -8.30 28.16 2.77
CA GLY A 57 -7.32 27.27 2.13
C GLY A 57 -7.04 27.59 0.66
N ARG A 58 -7.97 28.30 -0.03
CA ARG A 58 -7.79 28.77 -1.42
C ARG A 58 -6.68 29.80 -1.55
N ASP A 59 -6.55 30.68 -0.53
CA ASP A 59 -5.52 31.70 -0.52
C ASP A 59 -4.10 31.13 -0.48
N TYR A 60 -3.97 29.90 0.01
CA TYR A 60 -2.71 29.18 0.15
C TYR A 60 -2.49 28.12 -0.94
N GLY A 61 -3.38 28.04 -1.94
CA GLY A 61 -3.23 27.13 -3.08
C GLY A 61 -3.37 25.66 -2.72
N ILE A 62 -4.16 25.31 -1.70
CA ILE A 62 -4.36 23.93 -1.28
C ILE A 62 -5.73 23.35 -1.65
N ILE A 63 -6.67 24.18 -2.12
CA ILE A 63 -8.03 23.78 -2.42
C ILE A 63 -8.24 23.73 -3.92
N THR A 64 -8.49 22.53 -4.44
CA THR A 64 -8.81 22.28 -5.85
C THR A 64 -10.15 22.93 -6.26
N PRO A 65 -10.40 23.15 -7.56
CA PRO A 65 -11.69 23.65 -8.05
C PRO A 65 -12.87 22.78 -7.57
N VAL A 66 -14.05 23.41 -7.49
CA VAL A 66 -15.29 22.72 -7.15
C VAL A 66 -15.66 21.73 -8.27
N LYS A 67 -15.93 20.48 -7.88
CA LYS A 67 -16.47 19.45 -8.78
C LYS A 67 -17.98 19.41 -8.64
N ASP A 68 -18.69 19.28 -9.77
CA ASP A 68 -20.16 19.25 -9.78
C ASP A 68 -20.69 17.82 -9.76
N GLN A 69 -21.50 17.48 -8.76
CA GLN A 69 -22.11 16.16 -8.66
C GLN A 69 -23.37 16.00 -9.53
N GLY A 70 -23.91 17.11 -10.08
CA GLY A 70 -25.14 17.10 -10.85
C GLY A 70 -26.32 16.59 -10.04
N SER A 71 -27.13 15.69 -10.63
CA SER A 71 -28.32 15.10 -9.99
C SER A 71 -28.05 13.81 -9.21
N THR A 72 -26.78 13.44 -8.98
CA THR A 72 -26.43 12.21 -8.24
C THR A 72 -26.57 12.38 -6.73
N ASN A 73 -26.65 11.26 -5.99
CA ASN A 73 -26.65 11.23 -4.52
C ASN A 73 -25.23 11.05 -3.93
N LEU A 74 -24.19 11.48 -4.64
CA LEU A 74 -22.80 11.19 -4.33
C LEU A 74 -22.08 12.27 -3.52
N CYS A 75 -22.79 13.23 -2.91
CA CYS A 75 -22.18 14.31 -2.12
C CYS A 75 -21.13 13.81 -1.09
N TRP A 76 -21.37 12.67 -0.47
CA TRP A 76 -20.46 12.02 0.49
C TRP A 76 -19.12 11.60 -0.12
N ALA A 77 -19.11 11.16 -1.38
CA ALA A 77 -17.89 10.84 -2.11
C ALA A 77 -17.19 12.13 -2.55
N TYR A 78 -17.94 13.13 -3.05
CA TYR A 78 -17.42 14.42 -3.44
C TYR A 78 -16.73 15.15 -2.29
N SER A 79 -17.35 15.15 -1.09
CA SER A 79 -16.78 15.75 0.11
C SER A 79 -15.48 15.04 0.55
N SER A 80 -15.47 13.70 0.49
CA SER A 80 -14.29 12.90 0.84
C SER A 80 -13.13 13.11 -0.14
N ILE A 81 -13.43 13.20 -1.44
CA ILE A 81 -12.43 13.51 -2.46
C ILE A 81 -11.91 14.94 -2.29
N ALA A 82 -12.78 15.92 -2.00
CA ALA A 82 -12.33 17.29 -1.74
C ALA A 82 -11.37 17.37 -0.55
N ALA A 83 -11.65 16.64 0.53
CA ALA A 83 -10.76 16.55 1.68
C ALA A 83 -9.45 15.79 1.35
N SER A 84 -9.53 14.75 0.53
CA SER A 84 -8.35 13.99 0.07
C SER A 84 -7.42 14.85 -0.79
N GLU A 85 -7.99 15.57 -1.77
CA GLU A 85 -7.23 16.49 -2.64
C GLU A 85 -6.54 17.58 -1.84
N ALA A 86 -7.25 18.22 -0.90
CA ALA A 86 -6.68 19.23 -0.02
C ALA A 86 -5.49 18.67 0.79
N SER A 87 -5.61 17.45 1.30
CA SER A 87 -4.54 16.80 2.06
C SER A 87 -3.31 16.48 1.21
N ILE A 88 -3.50 15.98 0.00
CA ILE A 88 -2.41 15.66 -0.94
C ILE A 88 -1.63 16.93 -1.30
N VAL A 89 -2.34 18.01 -1.63
CA VAL A 89 -1.71 19.30 -1.92
C VAL A 89 -1.03 19.88 -0.67
N ARG A 90 -1.73 19.88 0.48
CA ARG A 90 -1.23 20.42 1.75
C ARG A 90 0.06 19.74 2.22
N SER A 91 0.18 18.44 1.99
CA SER A 91 1.38 17.66 2.35
C SER A 91 2.52 17.77 1.32
N GLY A 92 2.29 18.43 0.19
CA GLY A 92 3.28 18.57 -0.88
C GLY A 92 3.51 17.31 -1.71
N LEU A 93 2.64 16.31 -1.59
CA LEU A 93 2.74 15.08 -2.38
C LEU A 93 2.53 15.34 -3.88
N LYS A 94 1.68 16.33 -4.21
CA LYS A 94 1.44 16.72 -5.60
C LYS A 94 1.02 18.20 -5.67
N PRO A 95 1.44 18.97 -6.71
CA PRO A 95 0.99 20.34 -6.93
C PRO A 95 -0.51 20.44 -7.14
N LEU A 96 -1.10 21.59 -6.81
CA LEU A 96 -2.55 21.84 -6.89
C LEU A 96 -3.13 21.56 -8.28
N ASP A 97 -2.45 22.00 -9.32
CA ASP A 97 -2.88 21.90 -10.74
C ASP A 97 -2.75 20.47 -11.30
N GLU A 98 -2.05 19.59 -10.61
CA GLU A 98 -1.90 18.18 -10.99
C GLU A 98 -2.82 17.23 -10.24
N VAL A 99 -3.55 17.71 -9.21
CA VAL A 99 -4.46 16.89 -8.41
C VAL A 99 -5.88 16.96 -8.97
N ASN A 100 -6.37 15.83 -9.47
CA ASN A 100 -7.74 15.70 -9.96
C ASN A 100 -8.30 14.29 -9.71
N LEU A 101 -8.66 14.03 -8.45
CA LEU A 101 -9.21 12.73 -8.04
C LEU A 101 -10.67 12.58 -8.47
N ASN A 102 -11.10 11.33 -8.69
CA ASN A 102 -12.43 11.00 -9.21
C ASN A 102 -13.40 10.59 -8.09
N PRO A 103 -14.37 11.42 -7.71
CA PRO A 103 -15.37 11.08 -6.69
C PRO A 103 -16.33 9.96 -7.14
N THR A 104 -16.63 9.88 -8.43
CA THR A 104 -17.51 8.84 -8.98
C THR A 104 -16.85 7.48 -8.89
N ALA A 105 -15.54 7.39 -9.15
CA ALA A 105 -14.77 6.14 -8.96
C ALA A 105 -14.75 5.71 -7.49
N ALA A 106 -14.58 6.63 -6.56
CA ALA A 106 -14.64 6.32 -5.13
C ALA A 106 -16.01 5.76 -4.73
N ALA A 107 -17.10 6.40 -5.17
CA ALA A 107 -18.47 5.93 -4.92
C ALA A 107 -18.75 4.57 -5.59
N TYR A 108 -18.29 4.38 -6.81
CA TYR A 108 -18.39 3.10 -7.52
C TYR A 108 -17.76 1.97 -6.70
N ARG A 109 -16.56 2.17 -6.16
CA ARG A 109 -15.82 1.15 -5.39
C ARG A 109 -16.43 0.82 -4.03
N VAL A 110 -17.15 1.72 -3.41
CA VAL A 110 -17.94 1.39 -2.20
C VAL A 110 -18.96 0.29 -2.49
N ASN A 111 -19.58 0.30 -3.67
CA ASN A 111 -20.66 -0.61 -4.06
C ASN A 111 -20.20 -1.77 -4.95
N ASN A 112 -19.08 -1.64 -5.64
CA ASN A 112 -18.61 -2.57 -6.66
C ASN A 112 -17.12 -2.86 -6.52
N ARG A 113 -16.75 -3.57 -5.46
CA ARG A 113 -15.38 -4.06 -5.29
C ARG A 113 -15.22 -5.39 -6.00
N GLY A 114 -14.21 -5.50 -6.85
CA GLY A 114 -13.75 -6.77 -7.38
C GLY A 114 -12.97 -7.60 -6.34
N ASN A 115 -12.29 -8.61 -6.80
CA ASN A 115 -11.35 -9.33 -5.95
C ASN A 115 -10.08 -8.51 -5.74
N ASP A 116 -9.59 -8.51 -4.52
CA ASP A 116 -8.26 -7.97 -4.20
C ASP A 116 -7.18 -8.81 -4.89
N PRO A 117 -6.13 -8.22 -5.49
CA PRO A 117 -5.07 -8.97 -6.17
C PRO A 117 -4.37 -10.01 -5.30
N LEU A 118 -4.29 -9.79 -3.99
CA LEU A 118 -3.74 -10.76 -3.04
C LEU A 118 -4.79 -11.75 -2.53
N GLY A 119 -6.04 -11.63 -2.98
CA GLY A 119 -7.15 -12.49 -2.55
C GLY A 119 -7.58 -12.27 -1.09
N ASN A 120 -7.26 -11.13 -0.49
CA ASN A 120 -7.60 -10.81 0.89
C ASN A 120 -9.10 -10.61 1.10
N THR A 121 -9.83 -10.13 0.09
CA THR A 121 -11.28 -9.91 0.16
C THR A 121 -12.01 -10.68 -0.92
N SER A 122 -13.25 -11.07 -0.64
CA SER A 122 -14.21 -11.41 -1.69
C SER A 122 -14.81 -10.12 -2.26
N GLY A 123 -15.06 -10.09 -3.56
CA GLY A 123 -15.71 -8.96 -4.19
C GLY A 123 -17.03 -8.63 -3.51
N ASN A 124 -17.33 -7.35 -3.39
CA ASN A 124 -18.61 -6.86 -2.93
C ASN A 124 -19.33 -6.16 -4.09
N TYR A 125 -20.54 -6.58 -4.40
CA TYR A 125 -21.28 -6.06 -5.53
C TYR A 125 -22.73 -5.76 -5.10
N VAL A 126 -23.15 -4.52 -5.32
CA VAL A 126 -24.54 -4.10 -5.09
C VAL A 126 -25.15 -3.79 -6.45
N SER A 127 -26.21 -4.50 -6.81
CA SER A 127 -26.92 -4.29 -8.07
C SER A 127 -27.66 -2.93 -8.07
N GLY A 128 -27.71 -2.27 -9.22
CA GLY A 128 -28.41 -1.02 -9.42
C GLY A 128 -27.48 0.14 -9.83
N ASP A 129 -28.07 1.30 -10.02
CA ASP A 129 -27.33 2.52 -10.35
C ASP A 129 -26.68 3.09 -9.08
N PHE A 130 -25.38 2.90 -8.93
CA PHE A 130 -24.62 3.36 -7.77
C PHE A 130 -24.66 4.88 -7.57
N THR A 131 -24.98 5.66 -8.61
CA THR A 131 -25.08 7.13 -8.53
C THR A 131 -26.27 7.61 -7.72
N THR A 132 -27.23 6.72 -7.51
CA THR A 132 -28.44 6.97 -6.68
C THR A 132 -28.27 6.54 -5.22
N PHE A 133 -27.19 5.84 -4.88
CA PHE A 133 -26.98 5.32 -3.52
C PHE A 133 -26.46 6.40 -2.58
N THR A 134 -27.05 6.45 -1.42
CA THR A 134 -26.57 7.30 -0.34
C THR A 134 -25.40 6.66 0.39
N GLY A 135 -24.56 7.47 1.01
CA GLY A 135 -23.41 7.03 1.77
C GLY A 135 -22.93 8.07 2.78
N ASN A 136 -21.77 7.82 3.32
CA ASN A 136 -21.08 8.73 4.21
C ASN A 136 -19.54 8.62 4.04
N PRO A 137 -18.75 9.58 4.53
CA PRO A 137 -17.29 9.57 4.43
C PRO A 137 -16.61 8.37 5.08
N SER A 138 -17.23 7.71 6.08
CA SER A 138 -16.64 6.52 6.70
C SER A 138 -16.50 5.35 5.72
N LYS A 139 -17.43 5.22 4.77
CA LYS A 139 -17.35 4.21 3.71
C LYS A 139 -16.13 4.43 2.81
N ILE A 140 -15.84 5.70 2.49
CA ILE A 140 -14.62 6.05 1.72
C ILE A 140 -13.36 5.76 2.54
N ALA A 141 -13.33 6.11 3.82
CA ALA A 141 -12.22 5.79 4.70
C ALA A 141 -11.93 4.28 4.72
N THR A 142 -12.98 3.45 4.80
CA THR A 142 -12.87 2.00 4.78
C THR A 142 -12.28 1.47 3.48
N ILE A 143 -12.80 1.87 2.32
CA ILE A 143 -12.29 1.36 1.04
C ILE A 143 -10.88 1.88 0.73
N PHE A 144 -10.58 3.14 1.08
CA PHE A 144 -9.24 3.69 0.84
C PHE A 144 -8.18 3.07 1.75
N SER A 145 -8.55 2.63 2.96
CA SER A 145 -7.63 1.87 3.83
C SER A 145 -7.25 0.51 3.22
N GLY A 146 -8.11 -0.07 2.39
CA GLY A 146 -7.85 -1.27 1.58
C GLY A 146 -7.22 -0.98 0.21
N TRP A 147 -6.86 0.28 -0.07
CA TRP A 147 -6.28 0.75 -1.34
C TRP A 147 -7.22 0.67 -2.56
N TRP A 148 -8.53 0.68 -2.34
CA TRP A 148 -9.54 0.78 -3.39
C TRP A 148 -9.73 2.21 -3.94
N GLY A 149 -8.68 2.99 -3.93
CA GLY A 149 -8.57 4.38 -4.34
C GLY A 149 -7.66 5.18 -3.40
N PRO A 150 -7.55 6.52 -3.59
CA PRO A 150 -8.20 7.32 -4.62
C PRO A 150 -7.54 7.15 -6.00
N VAL A 151 -8.30 7.41 -7.06
CA VAL A 151 -7.81 7.39 -8.45
C VAL A 151 -8.10 8.71 -9.15
N SER A 152 -7.30 9.04 -10.17
CA SER A 152 -7.48 10.20 -11.05
C SER A 152 -8.25 9.83 -12.33
N GLY A 153 -8.65 10.85 -13.09
CA GLY A 153 -9.32 10.69 -14.38
C GLY A 153 -10.84 10.53 -14.31
N ALA A 154 -11.49 10.39 -15.47
CA ALA A 154 -12.95 10.42 -15.57
C ALA A 154 -13.63 9.04 -15.49
N ASN A 155 -12.88 7.95 -15.63
CA ASN A 155 -13.44 6.59 -15.64
C ASN A 155 -13.72 6.09 -14.21
N ALA A 156 -14.99 5.85 -13.88
CA ALA A 156 -15.41 5.35 -12.58
C ALA A 156 -14.97 3.89 -12.30
N THR A 157 -14.77 3.09 -13.35
CA THR A 157 -14.46 1.65 -13.21
C THR A 157 -12.97 1.32 -13.30
N VAL A 158 -12.11 2.35 -13.38
CA VAL A 158 -10.64 2.16 -13.45
C VAL A 158 -10.13 1.32 -12.28
N ASP A 159 -9.18 0.43 -12.56
CA ASP A 159 -8.56 -0.40 -11.52
C ASP A 159 -7.74 0.45 -10.55
N PRO A 160 -8.08 0.51 -9.26
CA PRO A 160 -7.37 1.33 -8.30
C PRO A 160 -6.00 0.76 -7.93
N PHE A 161 -5.79 -0.54 -8.03
CA PHE A 161 -4.51 -1.17 -7.69
C PHE A 161 -3.42 -0.82 -8.71
N GLU A 162 -3.80 -0.62 -9.98
CA GLU A 162 -2.88 -0.21 -11.03
C GLU A 162 -2.78 1.31 -11.16
N ASN A 163 -3.87 2.06 -10.93
CA ASN A 163 -3.98 3.46 -11.32
C ASN A 163 -4.03 4.46 -10.15
N SER A 164 -4.00 4.02 -8.89
CA SER A 164 -3.87 4.95 -7.76
C SER A 164 -2.43 5.45 -7.64
N GLU A 165 -2.26 6.75 -7.51
CA GLU A 165 -0.96 7.40 -7.26
C GLU A 165 -0.63 7.47 -5.76
N PHE A 166 -1.61 7.21 -4.90
CA PHE A 166 -1.52 7.40 -3.46
C PHE A 166 -1.99 6.17 -2.68
N ARG A 167 -1.45 6.01 -1.47
CA ARG A 167 -1.91 5.04 -0.47
C ARG A 167 -2.40 5.79 0.75
N LEU A 168 -3.59 5.45 1.24
CA LEU A 168 -4.10 6.04 2.47
C LEU A 168 -3.18 5.67 3.64
N GLU A 169 -2.73 6.67 4.38
CA GLU A 169 -2.05 6.49 5.66
C GLU A 169 -3.04 6.61 6.81
N ASN A 170 -3.78 7.70 6.84
CA ASN A 170 -4.77 7.89 7.89
C ASN A 170 -6.07 8.45 7.30
N ALA A 171 -7.19 7.97 7.85
CA ALA A 171 -8.49 8.58 7.72
C ALA A 171 -9.02 8.82 9.13
N VAL A 172 -8.73 9.99 9.69
CA VAL A 172 -9.06 10.29 11.08
C VAL A 172 -10.47 10.83 11.23
N HIS A 173 -11.18 10.35 12.24
CA HIS A 173 -12.53 10.77 12.57
C HIS A 173 -12.48 11.86 13.65
N ILE A 174 -12.83 13.10 13.27
CA ILE A 174 -12.83 14.25 14.18
C ILE A 174 -14.05 14.17 15.09
N PRO A 175 -13.89 14.30 16.41
CA PRO A 175 -14.99 14.15 17.36
C PRO A 175 -16.03 15.27 17.23
N GLU A 176 -17.29 14.90 17.38
CA GLU A 176 -18.42 15.85 17.26
C GLU A 176 -18.46 16.90 18.37
N ASN A 177 -18.00 16.57 19.57
CA ASN A 177 -17.98 17.43 20.75
C ASN A 177 -19.27 18.25 20.94
N LYS A 178 -20.44 17.57 20.90
CA LYS A 178 -21.78 18.21 20.95
C LYS A 178 -21.97 19.18 22.09
N ASN A 179 -21.43 18.83 23.25
CA ASN A 179 -21.64 19.56 24.50
C ASN A 179 -20.55 20.61 24.79
N ASP A 180 -19.53 20.70 23.93
CA ASP A 180 -18.44 21.67 24.05
C ASP A 180 -18.19 22.35 22.69
N PRO A 181 -18.90 23.42 22.36
CA PRO A 181 -18.72 24.15 21.10
C PRO A 181 -17.32 24.73 20.92
N ALA A 182 -16.67 25.19 22.00
CA ALA A 182 -15.33 25.76 21.92
C ALA A 182 -14.29 24.69 21.56
N LEU A 183 -14.35 23.52 22.21
CA LEU A 183 -13.51 22.37 21.89
C LEU A 183 -13.77 21.90 20.46
N ARG A 184 -15.03 21.80 20.04
CA ARG A 184 -15.39 21.42 18.66
C ARG A 184 -14.74 22.35 17.64
N VAL A 185 -14.84 23.67 17.82
CA VAL A 185 -14.25 24.64 16.92
C VAL A 185 -12.73 24.50 16.90
N ALA A 186 -12.10 24.35 18.05
CA ALA A 186 -10.66 24.18 18.16
C ALA A 186 -10.17 22.91 17.44
N GLU A 187 -10.85 21.76 17.63
CA GLU A 187 -10.47 20.49 17.02
C GLU A 187 -10.64 20.49 15.49
N ILE A 188 -11.73 21.09 14.98
CA ILE A 188 -11.93 21.22 13.53
C ILE A 188 -10.86 22.14 12.92
N LYS A 189 -10.54 23.28 13.54
CA LYS A 189 -9.45 24.19 13.09
C LYS A 189 -8.10 23.46 13.04
N LYS A 190 -7.74 22.69 14.08
CA LYS A 190 -6.53 21.87 14.09
C LYS A 190 -6.51 20.85 12.93
N ALA A 191 -7.64 20.19 12.69
CA ALA A 191 -7.74 19.20 11.62
C ALA A 191 -7.59 19.87 10.23
N ILE A 192 -8.22 21.01 9.98
CA ILE A 192 -8.06 21.79 8.74
C ILE A 192 -6.60 22.24 8.58
N ALA A 193 -6.00 22.79 9.64
CA ALA A 193 -4.60 23.23 9.60
C ALA A 193 -3.66 22.07 9.28
N LYS A 194 -3.90 20.88 9.84
CA LYS A 194 -3.06 19.69 9.65
C LYS A 194 -3.28 18.98 8.31
N TYR A 195 -4.55 18.81 7.92
CA TYR A 195 -4.93 17.95 6.79
C TYR A 195 -5.46 18.72 5.56
N GLY A 196 -5.66 20.03 5.66
CA GLY A 196 -6.14 20.90 4.58
C GLY A 196 -7.66 21.05 4.52
N ALA A 197 -8.43 20.01 4.79
CA ALA A 197 -9.90 20.05 4.82
C ALA A 197 -10.46 18.89 5.65
N VAL A 198 -11.74 19.06 6.06
CA VAL A 198 -12.50 18.07 6.82
C VAL A 198 -13.87 17.85 6.17
N THR A 199 -14.33 16.62 6.02
CA THR A 199 -15.71 16.35 5.56
C THR A 199 -16.73 16.79 6.60
N PHE A 200 -17.89 17.23 6.14
CA PHE A 200 -18.95 17.71 7.03
C PHE A 200 -20.32 17.37 6.46
N GLN A 201 -21.17 16.71 7.24
CA GLN A 201 -22.54 16.43 6.88
C GLN A 201 -23.50 17.32 7.65
N TYR A 202 -24.52 17.82 6.99
CA TYR A 202 -25.53 18.72 7.55
C TYR A 202 -26.84 18.59 6.79
N ASN A 203 -27.92 19.14 7.34
CA ASN A 203 -29.19 19.29 6.63
C ASN A 203 -29.14 20.54 5.76
N ASN A 204 -29.12 20.36 4.45
CA ASN A 204 -28.91 21.42 3.48
C ASN A 204 -30.20 22.06 3.00
N ARG A 205 -30.12 23.37 2.76
CA ARG A 205 -31.06 24.16 1.99
C ARG A 205 -30.29 25.00 1.00
N ASN A 206 -30.43 24.74 -0.27
CA ASN A 206 -29.73 25.46 -1.31
C ASN A 206 -30.05 26.95 -1.27
N ASN A 207 -29.12 27.80 -1.74
CA ASN A 207 -29.30 29.25 -1.92
C ASN A 207 -29.27 30.11 -0.64
N ILE A 208 -28.69 29.61 0.45
CA ILE A 208 -28.37 30.41 1.64
C ILE A 208 -26.85 30.52 1.73
N TYR A 209 -26.32 31.75 1.75
CA TYR A 209 -24.88 31.98 1.78
C TYR A 209 -24.29 31.94 3.21
N TYR A 210 -25.03 32.45 4.20
CA TYR A 210 -24.73 32.29 5.63
C TYR A 210 -25.82 31.43 6.23
N TYR A 211 -25.53 30.18 6.50
CA TYR A 211 -26.53 29.15 6.79
C TYR A 211 -26.37 28.56 8.19
N ASN A 212 -27.47 28.46 8.93
CA ASN A 212 -27.56 27.73 10.19
C ASN A 212 -28.50 26.53 10.11
N PRO A 213 -28.00 25.35 9.67
CA PRO A 213 -28.78 24.12 9.57
C PRO A 213 -29.43 23.68 10.89
N LYS A 214 -28.87 24.06 12.04
CA LYS A 214 -29.42 23.71 13.36
C LYS A 214 -30.84 24.27 13.59
N ASN A 215 -31.14 25.42 13.01
CA ASN A 215 -32.40 26.09 13.15
C ASN A 215 -33.42 25.72 12.06
N GLU A 216 -33.05 24.84 11.10
CA GLU A 216 -33.97 24.40 10.05
C GLU A 216 -35.13 23.59 10.60
N LYS A 217 -36.34 23.89 10.12
CA LYS A 217 -37.55 23.13 10.45
C LYS A 217 -37.54 21.76 9.78
N SER A 218 -38.05 20.76 10.46
CA SER A 218 -38.17 19.40 9.90
C SER A 218 -38.93 19.43 8.55
N GLY A 219 -38.35 18.75 7.54
CA GLY A 219 -38.94 18.61 6.21
C GLY A 219 -38.62 19.76 5.22
N SER A 220 -37.91 20.81 5.66
CA SER A 220 -37.49 21.91 4.78
C SER A 220 -36.08 21.75 4.20
N SER A 221 -35.34 20.72 4.63
CA SER A 221 -33.94 20.46 4.25
C SER A 221 -33.73 18.97 3.96
N TYR A 222 -32.58 18.65 3.32
CA TYR A 222 -32.17 17.29 2.99
C TYR A 222 -30.71 17.03 3.41
N PRO A 223 -30.34 15.78 3.74
CA PRO A 223 -28.97 15.45 4.09
C PRO A 223 -27.99 15.76 2.94
N HIS A 224 -26.89 16.44 3.25
CA HIS A 224 -25.86 16.79 2.30
C HIS A 224 -24.48 16.71 2.95
N ALA A 225 -23.46 16.38 2.15
CA ALA A 225 -22.09 16.30 2.60
C ALA A 225 -21.19 17.21 1.74
N CYS A 226 -20.37 18.02 2.41
CA CYS A 226 -19.42 18.94 1.81
C CYS A 226 -18.07 18.87 2.55
N ALA A 227 -17.12 19.70 2.15
CA ALA A 227 -15.85 19.84 2.85
C ALA A 227 -15.70 21.22 3.50
N ILE A 228 -15.30 21.25 4.76
CA ILE A 228 -14.83 22.47 5.42
C ILE A 228 -13.40 22.74 4.93
N VAL A 229 -13.16 23.94 4.39
CA VAL A 229 -11.88 24.33 3.81
C VAL A 229 -11.30 25.61 4.44
N GLY A 230 -11.97 26.13 5.46
CA GLY A 230 -11.59 27.34 6.17
C GLY A 230 -12.64 27.78 7.20
N TRP A 231 -12.45 28.96 7.72
CA TRP A 231 -13.36 29.59 8.71
C TRP A 231 -13.23 31.11 8.72
N ASN A 232 -14.22 31.77 9.34
CA ASN A 232 -14.14 33.19 9.70
C ASN A 232 -14.87 33.40 11.03
N ASP A 233 -14.10 33.76 12.09
CA ASP A 233 -14.60 34.00 13.44
C ASP A 233 -15.39 35.33 13.56
N ASN A 234 -15.21 36.25 12.59
CA ASN A 234 -15.78 37.58 12.62
C ASN A 234 -17.20 37.68 12.03
N ILE A 235 -17.75 36.58 11.51
CA ILE A 235 -19.12 36.61 10.98
C ILE A 235 -20.10 36.77 12.15
N PRO A 236 -20.91 37.86 12.19
CA PRO A 236 -21.90 38.06 13.24
C PRO A 236 -22.93 36.91 13.26
N ALA A 237 -23.31 36.48 14.46
CA ALA A 237 -24.28 35.40 14.65
C ALA A 237 -25.63 35.65 13.96
N GLU A 238 -26.06 36.91 13.96
CA GLU A 238 -27.33 37.37 13.33
C GLU A 238 -27.35 37.25 11.81
N ASN A 239 -26.18 37.12 11.16
CA ASN A 239 -26.11 36.97 9.71
C ASN A 239 -26.55 35.57 9.23
N PHE A 240 -26.55 34.58 10.10
CA PHE A 240 -26.88 33.22 9.72
C PHE A 240 -28.42 32.98 9.66
N ALA A 241 -28.91 32.46 8.55
CA ALA A 241 -30.31 32.14 8.33
C ALA A 241 -30.52 30.60 8.38
N PRO A 242 -31.71 30.18 8.88
CA PRO A 242 -32.71 30.97 9.55
C PRO A 242 -32.37 31.32 11.00
N ASP A 243 -32.96 32.39 11.50
CA ASP A 243 -33.04 32.77 12.92
C ASP A 243 -31.69 33.00 13.65
N GLY A 244 -30.63 33.33 12.91
CA GLY A 244 -29.29 33.57 13.47
C GLY A 244 -28.57 32.33 13.97
N ALA A 245 -27.46 32.55 14.71
CA ALA A 245 -26.69 31.53 15.39
C ALA A 245 -26.52 31.89 16.87
N THR A 246 -26.01 30.95 17.70
CA THR A 246 -25.78 31.20 19.13
C THR A 246 -24.42 31.80 19.41
N MET A 247 -23.52 31.77 18.44
CA MET A 247 -22.16 32.34 18.52
C MET A 247 -21.71 32.90 17.16
N ASN A 248 -20.80 33.87 17.20
CA ASN A 248 -20.17 34.38 16.00
C ASN A 248 -19.30 33.33 15.33
N GLY A 249 -19.08 33.50 14.03
CA GLY A 249 -18.18 32.68 13.24
C GLY A 249 -18.86 31.53 12.52
N GLY A 250 -18.19 31.09 11.47
CA GLY A 250 -18.67 30.00 10.62
C GLY A 250 -17.59 29.34 9.82
N TRP A 251 -17.89 28.12 9.39
CA TRP A 251 -17.07 27.29 8.53
C TRP A 251 -17.22 27.69 7.07
N LEU A 252 -16.13 27.92 6.37
CA LEU A 252 -16.11 28.06 4.92
C LEU A 252 -16.25 26.67 4.30
N ILE A 253 -17.34 26.49 3.57
CA ILE A 253 -17.70 25.21 2.94
C ILE A 253 -17.37 25.24 1.45
N LYS A 254 -16.64 24.21 0.99
CA LYS A 254 -16.53 23.86 -0.43
C LYS A 254 -17.64 22.89 -0.77
N ASN A 255 -18.56 23.32 -1.64
CA ASN A 255 -19.72 22.55 -2.08
C ASN A 255 -19.32 21.53 -3.17
N SER A 256 -20.28 20.68 -3.55
CA SER A 256 -20.25 19.81 -4.72
C SER A 256 -21.20 20.26 -5.83
N TYR A 257 -21.51 21.56 -5.86
CA TYR A 257 -22.21 22.25 -6.94
C TYR A 257 -21.38 23.46 -7.37
N SER A 258 -21.23 23.62 -8.69
CA SER A 258 -20.34 24.64 -9.26
C SER A 258 -20.99 26.00 -9.46
N ALA A 259 -22.35 26.07 -9.45
CA ALA A 259 -23.10 27.31 -9.67
C ALA A 259 -24.55 27.22 -9.17
N LEU A 260 -25.18 28.40 -8.98
CA LEU A 260 -26.62 28.53 -8.83
C LEU A 260 -27.37 28.11 -10.11
N PRO A 261 -28.59 27.56 -10.04
CA PRO A 261 -29.44 27.45 -8.84
C PRO A 261 -29.16 26.22 -7.96
N SER A 262 -28.25 25.31 -8.37
CA SER A 262 -27.97 24.07 -7.63
C SER A 262 -27.35 24.33 -6.25
N GLY A 263 -26.60 25.42 -6.08
CA GLY A 263 -26.02 25.87 -4.82
C GLY A 263 -24.87 26.85 -5.03
N TYR A 264 -24.49 27.55 -3.95
CA TYR A 264 -23.25 28.34 -3.97
C TYR A 264 -22.05 27.39 -4.00
N PRO A 265 -21.03 27.63 -4.84
CA PRO A 265 -19.80 26.84 -4.84
C PRO A 265 -19.05 26.88 -3.51
N TYR A 266 -19.10 28.04 -2.86
CA TYR A 266 -18.60 28.28 -1.49
C TYR A 266 -19.62 29.10 -0.70
N PHE A 267 -19.78 28.77 0.58
CA PHE A 267 -20.69 29.45 1.50
C PHE A 267 -20.26 29.16 2.95
N TYR A 268 -20.95 29.77 3.91
CA TYR A 268 -20.64 29.60 5.33
C TYR A 268 -21.72 28.87 6.09
N ILE A 269 -21.33 27.92 6.93
CA ILE A 269 -22.20 27.28 7.93
C ILE A 269 -21.76 27.75 9.32
N SER A 270 -22.75 28.12 10.17
CA SER A 270 -22.49 28.57 11.54
C SER A 270 -21.77 27.51 12.37
N TYR A 271 -20.98 27.95 13.36
CA TYR A 271 -20.31 27.05 14.32
C TYR A 271 -21.29 26.26 15.22
N ASP A 272 -22.55 26.62 15.26
CA ASP A 272 -23.57 25.89 16.02
C ASP A 272 -23.79 24.45 15.56
N ASN A 273 -23.43 24.17 14.32
CA ASN A 273 -23.71 22.87 13.71
C ASN A 273 -22.70 21.81 14.10
N THR A 274 -23.21 20.59 14.24
CA THR A 274 -22.43 19.38 14.52
C THR A 274 -22.56 18.40 13.39
N SER A 275 -21.59 17.50 13.27
CA SER A 275 -21.61 16.40 12.31
C SER A 275 -20.92 15.17 12.89
N SER A 276 -21.57 14.03 12.82
CA SER A 276 -21.00 12.74 13.22
C SER A 276 -20.08 12.11 12.14
N SER A 277 -19.95 12.75 10.98
CA SER A 277 -19.22 12.22 9.82
C SER A 277 -18.10 13.17 9.39
N MET A 278 -17.32 13.63 10.34
CA MET A 278 -16.16 14.50 10.08
C MET A 278 -14.89 13.66 9.95
N TYR A 279 -14.38 13.55 8.71
CA TYR A 279 -13.15 12.83 8.40
C TYR A 279 -12.13 13.75 7.76
N ALA A 280 -10.87 13.58 8.13
CA ALA A 280 -9.72 14.12 7.44
C ALA A 280 -8.81 12.98 7.00
N PHE A 281 -8.08 13.17 5.92
CA PHE A 281 -7.28 12.13 5.27
C PHE A 281 -5.81 12.51 5.22
N SER A 282 -4.92 11.51 5.22
CA SER A 282 -3.52 11.69 4.85
C SER A 282 -3.03 10.52 4.02
N TYR A 283 -2.06 10.79 3.17
CA TYR A 283 -1.61 9.87 2.14
C TYR A 283 -0.08 9.76 2.12
N ALA A 284 0.40 8.62 1.61
CA ALA A 284 1.75 8.45 1.10
C ALA A 284 1.69 8.27 -0.42
N GLU A 285 2.81 8.44 -1.11
CA GLU A 285 2.94 8.05 -2.51
C GLU A 285 2.74 6.52 -2.64
N ARG A 286 2.23 6.08 -3.79
CA ARG A 286 2.03 4.64 -4.07
C ARG A 286 3.26 3.79 -3.79
N LYS A 287 4.45 4.29 -4.15
CA LYS A 287 5.73 3.58 -3.96
C LYS A 287 6.17 3.41 -2.50
N ALA A 288 5.47 4.04 -1.53
CA ALA A 288 5.79 3.85 -0.12
C ALA A 288 5.49 2.44 0.36
N TYR A 289 4.55 1.77 -0.30
CA TYR A 289 4.12 0.41 0.05
C TYR A 289 3.77 -0.39 -1.20
N ASP A 290 4.18 -1.67 -1.23
CA ASP A 290 3.97 -2.57 -2.36
C ASP A 290 2.79 -3.53 -2.15
N ARG A 291 2.57 -4.02 -0.91
CA ARG A 291 1.47 -4.93 -0.56
C ARG A 291 0.73 -4.49 0.68
N ASN A 292 -0.56 -4.84 0.73
CA ASN A 292 -1.46 -4.60 1.86
C ASN A 292 -2.13 -5.93 2.23
N TYR A 293 -1.78 -6.48 3.38
CA TYR A 293 -2.41 -7.69 3.91
C TYR A 293 -3.58 -7.29 4.80
N TYR A 294 -4.80 -7.72 4.46
CA TYR A 294 -6.01 -7.39 5.20
C TYR A 294 -7.17 -8.35 4.88
N TYR A 295 -8.23 -8.29 5.68
CA TYR A 295 -9.41 -9.13 5.51
C TYR A 295 -10.72 -8.36 5.45
N ASP A 296 -10.69 -7.04 5.32
CA ASP A 296 -11.88 -6.18 5.31
C ASP A 296 -12.75 -6.48 4.08
N GLY A 297 -13.66 -7.46 4.21
CA GLY A 297 -14.54 -7.89 3.10
C GLY A 297 -15.74 -6.99 2.88
N ASP A 298 -16.11 -6.16 3.83
CA ASP A 298 -17.30 -5.30 3.84
C ASP A 298 -16.97 -3.86 4.24
N ILE A 299 -17.99 -3.02 4.30
CA ILE A 299 -17.90 -1.60 4.69
C ILE A 299 -18.57 -1.32 6.02
N ASP A 300 -19.19 -2.32 6.65
CA ASP A 300 -19.85 -2.19 7.95
C ASP A 300 -18.86 -2.41 9.08
N ASP A 301 -18.97 -1.60 10.12
CA ASP A 301 -18.07 -1.59 11.27
C ASP A 301 -18.78 -1.93 12.57
N PHE A 302 -18.09 -2.72 13.40
CA PHE A 302 -18.55 -3.05 14.74
C PHE A 302 -17.41 -2.75 15.74
N PRO A 303 -17.63 -1.94 16.79
CA PRO A 303 -16.59 -1.68 17.79
C PRO A 303 -16.41 -2.86 18.73
N LEU A 304 -15.15 -3.22 19.01
CA LEU A 304 -14.80 -4.21 20.03
C LEU A 304 -14.50 -3.51 21.35
N ARG A 305 -14.72 -4.22 22.46
CA ARG A 305 -14.32 -3.77 23.79
C ARG A 305 -12.80 -3.59 23.88
N ASN A 306 -12.35 -2.56 24.59
CA ASN A 306 -10.95 -2.15 24.67
C ASN A 306 -10.07 -3.06 25.57
N ASP A 307 -10.68 -4.00 26.31
CA ASP A 307 -9.96 -4.95 27.18
C ASP A 307 -9.36 -6.17 26.44
N LYS A 308 -9.49 -6.21 25.12
CA LYS A 308 -9.07 -7.35 24.31
C LYS A 308 -7.98 -6.99 23.30
N HIS A 309 -7.09 -7.95 23.08
CA HIS A 309 -6.22 -7.97 21.92
C HIS A 309 -6.99 -8.46 20.73
N VAL A 310 -6.72 -7.87 19.56
CA VAL A 310 -7.20 -8.34 18.27
C VAL A 310 -5.99 -8.70 17.41
N ALA A 311 -6.04 -9.84 16.77
CA ALA A 311 -4.94 -10.29 15.90
C ALA A 311 -5.46 -10.77 14.56
N ASN A 312 -4.72 -10.45 13.50
CA ASN A 312 -4.90 -11.08 12.19
C ASN A 312 -3.63 -11.86 11.84
N VAL A 313 -3.84 -13.05 11.27
CA VAL A 313 -2.76 -13.92 10.78
C VAL A 313 -2.79 -13.91 9.26
N TYR A 314 -1.65 -13.67 8.64
CA TYR A 314 -1.47 -13.58 7.21
C TYR A 314 -0.43 -14.57 6.72
N ARG A 315 -0.47 -14.86 5.44
CA ARG A 315 0.58 -15.59 4.76
C ARG A 315 1.30 -14.65 3.81
N ALA A 316 2.61 -14.52 3.95
CA ALA A 316 3.45 -13.74 3.06
C ALA A 316 3.26 -14.20 1.61
N GLY A 317 3.27 -13.26 0.68
CA GLY A 317 3.10 -13.55 -0.74
C GLY A 317 4.26 -14.33 -1.33
N SER A 318 4.18 -14.58 -2.64
CA SER A 318 5.28 -15.21 -3.38
C SER A 318 6.52 -14.31 -3.42
N GLU A 319 7.65 -14.95 -3.56
CA GLU A 319 8.94 -14.31 -3.75
C GLU A 319 8.92 -13.33 -4.94
N VAL A 320 9.68 -12.25 -4.80
CA VAL A 320 10.00 -11.33 -5.88
C VAL A 320 11.51 -11.39 -6.07
N SER A 321 11.94 -11.82 -7.26
CA SER A 321 13.36 -12.05 -7.57
C SER A 321 14.21 -10.82 -7.23
N GLY A 322 15.29 -11.04 -6.51
CA GLY A 322 16.24 -10.00 -6.09
C GLY A 322 15.72 -9.05 -5.00
N LYS A 323 14.56 -9.33 -4.37
CA LYS A 323 13.97 -8.45 -3.36
C LYS A 323 13.54 -9.20 -2.11
N THR A 324 13.66 -8.54 -0.98
CA THR A 324 13.11 -9.00 0.30
C THR A 324 11.86 -8.18 0.64
N GLU A 325 10.76 -8.87 0.90
CA GLU A 325 9.53 -8.25 1.42
C GLU A 325 9.70 -7.93 2.90
N LYS A 326 9.38 -6.70 3.31
CA LYS A 326 9.45 -6.29 4.72
C LYS A 326 8.16 -5.59 5.15
N ILE A 327 7.65 -5.92 6.33
CA ILE A 327 6.56 -5.17 6.97
C ILE A 327 7.14 -3.83 7.43
N THR A 328 6.54 -2.73 6.97
CA THR A 328 7.00 -1.37 7.28
C THR A 328 5.99 -0.57 8.10
N ALA A 329 4.70 -0.94 8.06
CA ALA A 329 3.68 -0.28 8.85
C ALA A 329 2.49 -1.19 9.15
N VAL A 330 1.75 -0.84 10.19
CA VAL A 330 0.47 -1.44 10.58
C VAL A 330 -0.61 -0.36 10.54
N ASN A 331 -1.72 -0.62 9.83
CA ASN A 331 -2.88 0.26 9.84
C ASN A 331 -4.03 -0.40 10.61
N VAL A 332 -4.70 0.37 11.46
CA VAL A 332 -5.74 -0.14 12.38
C VAL A 332 -6.99 0.73 12.31
N GLY A 333 -8.15 0.09 12.19
CA GLY A 333 -9.44 0.75 12.37
C GLY A 333 -9.77 0.88 13.86
N VAL A 334 -10.02 2.11 14.34
CA VAL A 334 -10.22 2.42 15.76
C VAL A 334 -11.41 3.36 15.94
N GLU A 335 -12.21 3.14 16.98
CA GLU A 335 -13.23 4.05 17.47
C GLU A 335 -12.80 4.64 18.81
N GLY A 336 -12.85 5.95 18.96
CA GLY A 336 -12.46 6.67 20.19
C GLY A 336 -11.44 7.77 19.89
N ASN A 337 -11.06 8.52 20.90
CA ASN A 337 -10.13 9.63 20.81
C ASN A 337 -9.20 9.64 22.02
N GLY A 338 -8.00 10.18 21.86
CA GLY A 338 -7.03 10.29 22.95
C GLY A 338 -6.64 8.92 23.52
N TYR A 339 -5.95 8.11 22.74
CA TYR A 339 -5.59 6.74 23.11
C TYR A 339 -4.19 6.36 22.65
N THR A 340 -3.67 5.28 23.20
CA THR A 340 -2.39 4.68 22.80
C THR A 340 -2.62 3.25 22.35
N LEU A 341 -2.12 2.92 21.14
CA LEU A 341 -2.09 1.56 20.59
C LEU A 341 -0.71 0.95 20.75
N GLU A 342 -0.69 -0.36 20.93
CA GLU A 342 0.47 -1.19 20.70
C GLU A 342 0.17 -2.21 19.61
N ALA A 343 1.04 -2.29 18.60
CA ALA A 343 1.06 -3.34 17.59
C ALA A 343 2.31 -4.20 17.80
N GLU A 344 2.13 -5.53 17.84
CA GLU A 344 3.21 -6.51 17.98
C GLU A 344 3.16 -7.48 16.81
N ILE A 345 4.33 -7.73 16.20
CA ILE A 345 4.46 -8.58 15.01
C ILE A 345 5.15 -9.87 15.39
N TYR A 346 4.55 -10.99 15.00
CA TYR A 346 5.10 -12.34 15.14
C TYR A 346 5.35 -12.93 13.76
N THR A 347 6.52 -13.56 13.57
CA THR A 347 6.91 -14.31 12.37
C THR A 347 7.26 -15.76 12.72
N GLY A 348 7.37 -16.64 11.72
CA GLY A 348 7.67 -18.05 11.93
C GLY A 348 6.54 -18.81 12.64
N LEU A 349 5.31 -18.40 12.44
CA LEU A 349 4.15 -19.07 13.07
C LEU A 349 4.00 -20.51 12.56
N SER A 350 3.58 -21.40 13.45
CA SER A 350 3.03 -22.71 13.08
C SER A 350 1.78 -22.53 12.22
N SER A 351 1.35 -23.58 11.52
CA SER A 351 0.12 -23.52 10.71
C SER A 351 -1.06 -23.02 11.57
N PRO A 352 -1.73 -21.93 11.19
CA PRO A 352 -2.83 -21.37 11.97
C PRO A 352 -4.10 -22.23 11.96
N PHE A 353 -4.13 -23.30 11.19
CA PHE A 353 -5.27 -24.21 11.10
C PHE A 353 -5.23 -25.31 12.17
N GLU A 354 -4.07 -25.57 12.77
CA GLU A 354 -3.84 -26.71 13.67
C GLU A 354 -3.40 -26.30 15.09
N ALA A 355 -3.07 -25.02 15.32
CA ALA A 355 -2.48 -24.57 16.57
C ALA A 355 -3.50 -23.89 17.48
N GLU A 356 -3.53 -24.29 18.76
CA GLU A 356 -4.06 -23.43 19.82
C GLU A 356 -3.24 -22.14 19.88
N ASN A 357 -3.89 -21.00 20.16
CA ASN A 357 -3.27 -19.68 20.17
C ASN A 357 -2.57 -19.29 18.84
N ALA A 358 -3.15 -19.65 17.71
CA ALA A 358 -2.60 -19.48 16.37
C ALA A 358 -1.92 -18.12 16.06
N PRO A 359 -2.38 -16.97 16.60
CA PRO A 359 -1.72 -15.69 16.34
C PRO A 359 -0.28 -15.59 16.86
N VAL A 360 0.12 -16.45 17.82
CA VAL A 360 1.44 -16.41 18.43
C VAL A 360 2.10 -17.79 18.52
N ALA A 361 1.37 -18.87 18.19
CA ALA A 361 1.83 -20.25 18.32
C ALA A 361 3.04 -20.55 17.42
N GLY A 362 4.12 -21.02 18.02
CA GLY A 362 5.39 -21.32 17.34
C GLY A 362 6.15 -20.09 16.84
N GLY A 363 5.54 -18.91 16.89
CA GLY A 363 6.12 -17.68 16.36
C GLY A 363 7.05 -16.98 17.35
N LYS A 364 7.86 -16.08 16.78
CA LYS A 364 8.74 -15.19 17.52
C LYS A 364 8.22 -13.75 17.38
N SER A 365 8.07 -13.04 18.51
CA SER A 365 7.86 -11.61 18.53
C SER A 365 9.12 -10.91 17.99
N VAL A 366 9.00 -10.22 16.88
CA VAL A 366 10.14 -9.61 16.15
C VAL A 366 10.10 -8.10 16.14
N ALA A 367 8.93 -7.50 16.33
CA ALA A 367 8.79 -6.05 16.43
C ALA A 367 7.58 -5.69 17.31
N LYS A 368 7.71 -4.55 17.97
CA LYS A 368 6.66 -3.95 18.77
C LYS A 368 6.68 -2.44 18.59
N LYS A 369 5.53 -1.84 18.26
CA LYS A 369 5.37 -0.40 18.11
C LYS A 369 4.25 0.09 19.00
N THR A 370 4.53 1.11 19.80
CA THR A 370 3.53 1.84 20.62
C THR A 370 3.42 3.26 20.12
N MET A 371 2.20 3.76 19.94
CA MET A 371 1.95 5.09 19.41
C MET A 371 0.64 5.66 19.93
N SER A 372 0.62 6.96 20.28
CA SER A 372 -0.56 7.69 20.76
C SER A 372 -1.23 8.44 19.61
N PHE A 373 -2.55 8.53 19.66
CA PHE A 373 -3.40 9.17 18.65
C PHE A 373 -4.44 10.06 19.30
N ASP A 374 -4.63 11.24 18.70
CA ASP A 374 -5.68 12.18 19.12
C ASP A 374 -7.07 11.72 18.67
N TYR A 375 -7.16 11.09 17.49
CA TYR A 375 -8.43 10.75 16.82
C TYR A 375 -8.49 9.28 16.43
N GLY A 376 -9.71 8.71 16.46
CA GLY A 376 -10.01 7.42 15.86
C GLY A 376 -10.09 7.46 14.34
N GLY A 377 -10.64 6.41 13.74
CA GLY A 377 -10.70 6.21 12.30
C GLY A 377 -9.75 5.10 11.85
N TYR A 378 -9.07 5.25 10.72
CA TYR A 378 -7.98 4.39 10.29
C TYR A 378 -6.66 5.10 10.53
N VAL A 379 -5.80 4.51 11.36
CA VAL A 379 -4.54 5.11 11.76
C VAL A 379 -3.36 4.18 11.47
N THR A 380 -2.26 4.74 11.00
CA THR A 380 -1.07 3.99 10.61
C THR A 380 0.06 4.17 11.62
N MET A 381 0.61 3.05 12.06
CA MET A 381 1.78 2.94 12.91
C MET A 381 2.96 2.48 12.05
N ARG A 382 3.88 3.38 11.67
CA ARG A 382 5.12 3.00 10.99
C ARG A 382 6.06 2.32 11.99
N LEU A 383 6.64 1.21 11.59
CA LEU A 383 7.64 0.50 12.41
C LEU A 383 8.94 1.30 12.44
N ASP A 384 9.66 1.22 13.56
CA ASP A 384 10.97 1.85 13.68
C ASP A 384 11.99 1.12 12.79
N GLU A 385 11.91 -0.22 12.73
CA GLU A 385 12.70 -1.07 11.85
C GLU A 385 11.77 -1.99 11.06
N PRO A 386 11.94 -2.09 9.73
CA PRO A 386 11.18 -3.00 8.88
C PRO A 386 11.44 -4.48 9.22
N VAL A 387 10.38 -5.29 9.28
CA VAL A 387 10.44 -6.73 9.59
C VAL A 387 10.46 -7.54 8.31
N SER A 388 11.53 -8.29 8.06
CA SER A 388 11.67 -9.17 6.89
C SER A 388 10.71 -10.36 6.96
N LEU A 389 10.15 -10.72 5.80
CA LEU A 389 9.27 -11.89 5.60
C LEU A 389 9.90 -12.83 4.56
N SER A 390 9.84 -14.13 4.87
CA SER A 390 10.12 -15.16 3.86
C SER A 390 8.85 -15.45 3.04
N ALA A 391 9.02 -15.79 1.76
CA ALA A 391 7.89 -16.14 0.90
C ALA A 391 7.07 -17.31 1.49
N GLY A 392 5.76 -17.14 1.55
CA GLY A 392 4.84 -18.14 2.09
C GLY A 392 4.84 -18.31 3.60
N GLU A 393 5.65 -17.54 4.32
CA GLU A 393 5.72 -17.55 5.79
C GLU A 393 4.40 -17.09 6.41
N TRP A 394 4.02 -17.71 7.52
CA TRP A 394 2.92 -17.24 8.34
C TRP A 394 3.40 -16.19 9.35
N PHE A 395 2.73 -15.06 9.38
CA PHE A 395 2.99 -13.99 10.33
C PHE A 395 1.69 -13.42 10.89
N SER A 396 1.76 -12.76 12.03
CA SER A 396 0.60 -12.08 12.61
C SER A 396 0.91 -10.67 13.06
N VAL A 397 -0.14 -9.87 13.09
CA VAL A 397 -0.18 -8.56 13.74
C VAL A 397 -1.18 -8.62 14.86
N VAL A 398 -0.71 -8.42 16.08
CA VAL A 398 -1.50 -8.36 17.31
C VAL A 398 -1.60 -6.92 17.76
N VAL A 399 -2.80 -6.40 17.92
CA VAL A 399 -3.05 -5.00 18.30
C VAL A 399 -3.83 -4.96 19.60
N ARG A 400 -3.46 -4.02 20.47
CA ARG A 400 -4.19 -3.72 21.71
C ARG A 400 -4.21 -2.22 22.01
N VAL A 401 -5.25 -1.78 22.72
CA VAL A 401 -5.29 -0.45 23.34
C VAL A 401 -4.56 -0.55 24.68
N VAL A 402 -3.51 0.24 24.88
CA VAL A 402 -2.72 0.24 26.12
C VAL A 402 -3.09 1.39 27.05
N GLU A 403 -3.63 2.48 26.48
CA GLU A 403 -4.15 3.64 27.24
C GLU A 403 -5.39 4.19 26.57
N GLY A 404 -6.27 4.81 27.34
CA GLY A 404 -7.53 5.40 26.86
C GLY A 404 -8.66 4.39 26.72
N ASN A 405 -9.80 4.87 26.14
CA ASN A 405 -11.03 4.10 26.00
C ASN A 405 -11.39 3.77 24.54
N ALA A 406 -10.40 3.77 23.68
CA ALA A 406 -10.63 3.42 22.28
C ALA A 406 -10.98 1.94 22.10
N LYS A 407 -11.62 1.63 20.97
CA LYS A 407 -12.05 0.27 20.60
C LYS A 407 -11.53 -0.04 19.22
N ILE A 408 -10.98 -1.23 19.02
CA ILE A 408 -10.57 -1.71 17.71
C ILE A 408 -11.85 -2.02 16.91
N ARG A 409 -11.92 -1.54 15.67
CA ARG A 409 -13.05 -1.79 14.77
C ARG A 409 -12.97 -3.20 14.20
N LEU A 410 -14.13 -3.81 14.07
CA LEU A 410 -14.31 -5.11 13.43
C LEU A 410 -15.15 -4.96 12.17
N GLY A 411 -14.92 -5.81 11.19
CA GLY A 411 -15.79 -6.02 10.04
C GLY A 411 -16.44 -7.39 10.06
N VAL A 412 -17.29 -7.69 9.09
CA VAL A 412 -17.89 -9.01 8.90
C VAL A 412 -16.86 -9.94 8.25
N LYS A 413 -16.77 -11.15 8.74
CA LYS A 413 -15.85 -12.20 8.27
C LYS A 413 -16.17 -12.65 6.85
N ASN A 414 -15.14 -12.86 6.06
CA ASN A 414 -15.22 -13.64 4.82
C ASN A 414 -14.67 -15.09 5.02
N SER A 415 -14.77 -15.93 4.02
CA SER A 415 -14.39 -17.35 4.10
C SER A 415 -12.90 -17.62 4.35
N LYS A 416 -12.03 -16.64 4.07
CA LYS A 416 -10.56 -16.78 4.17
C LYS A 416 -9.97 -16.16 5.45
N THR A 417 -10.80 -15.59 6.30
CA THR A 417 -10.36 -14.78 7.45
C THR A 417 -9.71 -15.61 8.54
N LEU A 418 -8.53 -15.20 8.97
CA LEU A 418 -7.81 -15.69 10.14
C LEU A 418 -7.65 -14.55 11.15
N SER A 419 -8.70 -14.30 11.93
CA SER A 419 -8.74 -13.22 12.92
C SER A 419 -9.09 -13.77 14.30
N TYR A 420 -8.49 -13.21 15.32
CA TYR A 420 -8.52 -13.74 16.70
C TYR A 420 -8.74 -12.62 17.69
N VAL A 421 -9.33 -12.97 18.83
CA VAL A 421 -9.53 -12.08 19.97
C VAL A 421 -9.09 -12.78 21.25
N GLY A 422 -8.52 -12.05 22.20
CA GLY A 422 -8.11 -12.66 23.49
C GLY A 422 -7.14 -11.81 24.26
N SER A 423 -6.20 -12.49 24.89
CA SER A 423 -5.06 -11.94 25.59
C SER A 423 -3.86 -12.89 25.42
N TYR A 424 -2.67 -12.49 25.85
CA TYR A 424 -1.48 -13.33 25.71
C TYR A 424 -1.71 -14.76 26.21
N GLY A 425 -1.42 -15.75 25.35
CA GLY A 425 -1.58 -17.16 25.65
C GLY A 425 -3.03 -17.66 25.71
N ASN A 426 -4.00 -16.84 25.33
CA ASN A 426 -5.41 -17.23 25.35
C ASN A 426 -6.20 -16.52 24.24
N TYR A 427 -5.90 -16.88 23.00
CA TYR A 427 -6.59 -16.34 21.81
C TYR A 427 -7.65 -17.32 21.31
N VAL A 428 -8.81 -16.77 20.91
CA VAL A 428 -9.91 -17.50 20.31
C VAL A 428 -10.17 -16.94 18.91
N LYS A 429 -10.36 -17.81 17.93
CA LYS A 429 -10.69 -17.41 16.56
C LYS A 429 -12.06 -16.75 16.53
N PHE A 430 -12.17 -15.61 15.84
CA PHE A 430 -13.48 -15.02 15.56
C PHE A 430 -14.28 -15.92 14.60
N GLU A 431 -15.54 -16.16 14.92
CA GLU A 431 -16.43 -16.92 14.04
C GLU A 431 -17.08 -16.04 12.98
N ASN A 432 -17.52 -14.82 13.34
CA ASN A 432 -18.33 -13.95 12.50
C ASN A 432 -17.67 -12.61 12.16
N TYR A 433 -16.55 -12.27 12.80
CA TYR A 433 -15.92 -10.97 12.68
C TYR A 433 -14.46 -11.05 12.25
N VAL A 434 -13.95 -9.92 11.83
CA VAL A 434 -12.54 -9.73 11.49
C VAL A 434 -12.04 -8.42 12.07
N GLY A 435 -10.83 -8.42 12.64
CA GLY A 435 -10.16 -7.19 13.04
C GLY A 435 -9.81 -6.33 11.83
N ARG A 436 -10.14 -5.05 11.87
CA ARG A 436 -9.72 -4.09 10.83
C ARG A 436 -8.26 -3.70 11.07
N ILE A 437 -7.38 -4.68 10.86
CA ILE A 437 -5.94 -4.57 10.99
C ILE A 437 -5.33 -4.85 9.63
N LYS A 438 -4.33 -4.09 9.23
CA LYS A 438 -3.62 -4.23 7.97
C LYS A 438 -2.13 -4.21 8.20
N ALA A 439 -1.40 -5.01 7.44
CA ALA A 439 0.06 -4.95 7.39
C ALA A 439 0.49 -4.42 6.02
N PHE A 440 1.18 -3.30 6.00
CA PHE A 440 1.77 -2.72 4.80
C PHE A 440 3.20 -3.18 4.67
N THR A 441 3.53 -3.71 3.48
CA THR A 441 4.88 -4.19 3.19
C THR A 441 5.49 -3.44 2.01
N THR A 442 6.82 -3.41 1.98
CA THR A 442 7.62 -2.82 0.92
C THR A 442 8.70 -3.80 0.50
N PHE A 443 8.98 -3.87 -0.80
CA PHE A 443 10.08 -4.66 -1.34
C PHE A 443 11.36 -3.86 -1.31
N TYR A 444 12.33 -4.37 -0.58
CA TYR A 444 13.68 -3.85 -0.56
C TYR A 444 14.53 -4.66 -1.52
N GLU A 445 15.31 -4.00 -2.37
CA GLU A 445 16.34 -4.69 -3.14
C GLU A 445 17.23 -5.46 -2.17
N ASN A 446 17.52 -6.73 -2.50
CA ASN A 446 18.48 -7.49 -1.72
C ASN A 446 19.79 -6.72 -1.76
N GLU A 447 20.36 -6.42 -0.60
CA GLU A 447 21.65 -5.74 -0.54
C GLU A 447 22.64 -6.55 -1.38
N THR A 448 23.05 -5.98 -2.50
CA THR A 448 24.28 -6.42 -3.15
C THR A 448 25.37 -6.08 -2.16
N HIS A 449 25.86 -7.07 -1.39
CA HIS A 449 27.02 -6.84 -0.56
C HIS A 449 28.17 -6.38 -1.46
N ALA A 450 28.90 -5.39 -1.03
CA ALA A 450 30.10 -4.99 -1.73
C ALA A 450 31.00 -6.24 -1.85
N HIS A 451 31.22 -6.70 -3.08
CA HIS A 451 31.99 -7.90 -3.31
C HIS A 451 33.41 -7.71 -2.82
N SER A 452 33.83 -8.50 -1.84
CA SER A 452 35.24 -8.63 -1.45
C SER A 452 35.91 -9.53 -2.48
N LEU A 453 36.49 -8.90 -3.50
CA LEU A 453 37.01 -9.61 -4.68
C LEU A 453 38.43 -10.06 -4.48
N LYS A 454 38.68 -11.35 -4.65
CA LYS A 454 40.00 -11.97 -4.75
C LYS A 454 40.32 -12.24 -6.22
N LYS A 455 41.36 -11.63 -6.71
CA LYS A 455 41.85 -11.84 -8.08
C LYS A 455 42.42 -13.25 -8.23
N ILE A 456 42.02 -13.95 -9.29
CA ILE A 456 42.62 -15.19 -9.78
C ILE A 456 43.38 -14.87 -11.05
N GLU A 457 44.70 -15.01 -10.99
CA GLU A 457 45.56 -14.71 -12.13
C GLU A 457 45.33 -15.69 -13.28
N LYS A 458 45.49 -15.19 -14.51
CA LYS A 458 45.47 -16.00 -15.71
C LYS A 458 46.51 -17.13 -15.62
N ARG A 459 46.10 -18.32 -16.01
CA ARG A 459 46.99 -19.49 -16.20
C ARG A 459 46.76 -20.05 -17.59
N ASP A 460 47.82 -20.11 -18.37
CA ASP A 460 47.74 -20.70 -19.71
C ASP A 460 47.44 -22.19 -19.66
N ALA A 461 46.63 -22.67 -20.63
CA ALA A 461 46.34 -24.08 -20.78
C ALA A 461 47.63 -24.85 -21.21
N THR A 462 47.69 -26.11 -20.80
CA THR A 462 48.71 -27.06 -21.28
C THR A 462 48.06 -28.13 -22.14
N CYS A 463 48.86 -29.03 -22.70
CA CYS A 463 48.34 -30.15 -23.47
C CYS A 463 47.49 -31.13 -22.64
N VAL A 464 47.65 -31.13 -21.32
CA VAL A 464 47.03 -32.10 -20.41
C VAL A 464 46.13 -31.47 -19.35
N ALA A 465 46.19 -30.14 -19.16
CA ALA A 465 45.43 -29.42 -18.14
C ALA A 465 44.85 -28.13 -18.70
N ASN A 466 43.61 -27.84 -18.35
CA ASN A 466 42.98 -26.59 -18.64
C ASN A 466 43.67 -25.42 -17.96
N GLY A 467 43.73 -24.28 -18.64
CA GLY A 467 44.08 -22.98 -18.09
C GLY A 467 42.85 -22.23 -17.58
N ASN A 468 43.06 -20.98 -17.20
CA ASN A 468 41.96 -20.07 -16.87
C ASN A 468 42.32 -18.64 -17.35
N ILE A 469 41.30 -17.87 -17.70
CA ILE A 469 41.43 -16.42 -17.88
C ILE A 469 41.69 -15.76 -16.53
N GLU A 470 42.08 -14.50 -16.51
CA GLU A 470 42.05 -13.68 -15.31
C GLU A 470 40.59 -13.43 -14.92
N TYR A 471 40.21 -13.65 -13.65
CA TYR A 471 38.88 -13.40 -13.13
C TYR A 471 38.95 -13.13 -11.63
N TYR A 472 37.79 -12.70 -11.05
CA TYR A 472 37.70 -12.34 -9.66
C TYR A 472 36.62 -13.21 -8.97
N VAL A 473 36.89 -13.65 -7.74
CA VAL A 473 36.00 -14.45 -6.91
C VAL A 473 35.60 -13.62 -5.71
N CYS A 474 34.32 -13.48 -5.46
CA CYS A 474 33.84 -12.90 -4.20
C CYS A 474 34.05 -13.90 -3.06
N GLU A 475 34.82 -13.53 -2.04
CA GLU A 475 35.12 -14.38 -0.89
C GLU A 475 33.88 -14.65 -0.01
N SER A 476 32.86 -13.77 -0.08
CA SER A 476 31.64 -13.87 0.74
C SER A 476 30.56 -14.72 0.09
N CYS A 477 30.33 -14.59 -1.24
CA CYS A 477 29.23 -15.27 -1.93
C CYS A 477 29.66 -16.27 -2.99
N GLY A 478 30.97 -16.35 -3.31
CA GLY A 478 31.50 -17.31 -4.29
C GLY A 478 31.26 -16.97 -5.76
N LYS A 479 30.58 -15.88 -6.06
CA LYS A 479 30.32 -15.44 -7.44
C LYS A 479 31.60 -15.03 -8.13
N LEU A 480 31.63 -15.25 -9.47
CA LEU A 480 32.79 -14.97 -10.32
C LEU A 480 32.53 -13.74 -11.18
N PHE A 481 33.56 -12.92 -11.40
CA PHE A 481 33.47 -11.67 -12.15
C PHE A 481 34.62 -11.54 -13.11
N SER A 482 34.36 -10.95 -14.28
CA SER A 482 35.40 -10.63 -15.27
C SER A 482 36.08 -9.29 -15.01
N ASP A 483 35.61 -8.49 -14.04
CA ASP A 483 36.16 -7.17 -13.69
C ASP A 483 36.45 -7.07 -12.20
N GLY A 484 37.35 -6.14 -11.84
CA GLY A 484 37.73 -5.89 -10.45
C GLY A 484 36.74 -5.06 -9.65
N GLU A 485 35.67 -4.57 -10.27
CA GLU A 485 34.58 -3.82 -9.65
C GLU A 485 33.43 -4.72 -9.18
N GLY A 486 33.38 -6.01 -9.62
CA GLY A 486 32.32 -6.95 -9.28
C GLY A 486 30.97 -6.67 -9.95
N VAL A 487 31.02 -6.11 -11.15
CA VAL A 487 29.82 -5.70 -11.90
C VAL A 487 29.45 -6.74 -12.97
N LYS A 488 30.43 -7.34 -13.61
CA LYS A 488 30.25 -8.31 -14.70
C LYS A 488 30.41 -9.73 -14.17
N GLU A 489 29.30 -10.29 -13.70
CA GLU A 489 29.23 -11.68 -13.28
C GLU A 489 29.42 -12.62 -14.47
N ILE A 490 30.20 -13.71 -14.30
CA ILE A 490 30.50 -14.74 -15.31
C ILE A 490 30.32 -16.14 -14.71
N ASP A 491 30.02 -17.10 -15.56
CA ASP A 491 29.97 -18.51 -15.17
C ASP A 491 31.39 -19.16 -15.12
N TYR A 492 31.51 -20.22 -14.32
CA TYR A 492 32.81 -20.94 -14.22
C TYR A 492 33.30 -21.44 -15.59
N SER A 493 32.43 -21.87 -16.49
CA SER A 493 32.75 -22.32 -17.85
C SER A 493 33.45 -21.24 -18.67
N GLU A 494 33.10 -19.96 -18.43
CA GLU A 494 33.71 -18.82 -19.13
C GLU A 494 35.10 -18.52 -18.62
N THR A 495 35.49 -19.00 -17.44
CA THR A 495 36.84 -18.83 -16.91
C THR A 495 37.82 -19.82 -17.49
N VAL A 496 37.39 -20.92 -18.08
CA VAL A 496 38.21 -22.04 -18.48
C VAL A 496 38.84 -21.83 -19.87
N ILE A 497 40.17 -21.89 -19.97
CA ILE A 497 40.89 -22.06 -21.24
C ILE A 497 41.06 -23.57 -21.45
N PRO A 498 40.42 -24.18 -22.47
CA PRO A 498 40.50 -25.62 -22.68
C PRO A 498 41.95 -26.10 -22.92
N LYS A 499 42.28 -27.27 -22.36
CA LYS A 499 43.54 -27.96 -22.69
C LYS A 499 43.61 -28.28 -24.19
N GLY A 500 44.79 -28.24 -24.76
CA GLY A 500 44.99 -28.55 -26.18
C GLY A 500 46.42 -28.36 -26.59
N HIS A 501 46.77 -28.88 -27.79
CA HIS A 501 48.09 -28.71 -28.36
C HIS A 501 48.18 -27.39 -29.13
N SER A 502 49.27 -26.65 -28.91
CA SER A 502 49.60 -25.46 -29.70
C SER A 502 50.62 -25.88 -30.75
N PHE A 503 50.15 -25.93 -31.99
CA PHE A 503 51.02 -26.44 -33.08
C PHE A 503 51.86 -25.32 -33.68
N GLY A 504 53.12 -25.67 -33.98
CA GLY A 504 54.04 -24.89 -34.81
C GLY A 504 53.70 -25.00 -36.29
N GLU A 505 54.63 -24.45 -37.11
CA GLU A 505 54.54 -24.59 -38.56
C GLU A 505 54.68 -26.05 -39.00
N TRP A 506 54.06 -26.37 -40.17
CA TRP A 506 54.17 -27.71 -40.76
C TRP A 506 55.57 -27.93 -41.24
N ILE A 507 56.19 -29.10 -40.91
CA ILE A 507 57.43 -29.61 -41.39
C ILE A 507 57.15 -30.62 -42.48
N ASP A 508 57.64 -30.35 -43.72
CA ASP A 508 57.36 -31.21 -44.86
C ASP A 508 58.08 -32.53 -44.75
N GLU A 509 57.50 -33.55 -45.34
CA GLU A 509 58.10 -34.88 -45.43
C GLU A 509 59.44 -34.87 -46.19
N ILE A 510 60.40 -35.55 -45.62
CA ILE A 510 61.67 -35.84 -46.29
C ILE A 510 61.61 -37.30 -46.71
N PRO A 511 61.48 -37.59 -48.00
CA PRO A 511 61.48 -38.98 -48.48
C PRO A 511 62.81 -39.67 -48.19
N PRO A 512 62.85 -40.99 -47.96
CA PRO A 512 64.07 -41.76 -47.80
C PRO A 512 64.89 -41.82 -49.11
N ASP A 513 66.18 -41.93 -48.97
CA ASP A 513 67.04 -42.17 -50.11
C ASP A 513 67.86 -43.48 -49.92
N SER A 514 68.71 -43.85 -50.84
CA SER A 514 69.43 -45.08 -50.76
C SER A 514 70.46 -45.18 -49.60
N GLU A 515 70.74 -44.02 -48.98
CA GLU A 515 71.71 -43.96 -47.87
C GLU A 515 71.05 -43.65 -46.52
N ARG A 516 69.88 -42.97 -46.52
CA ARG A 516 69.28 -42.44 -45.31
C ARG A 516 67.81 -42.70 -45.26
N ASP A 517 67.31 -42.98 -44.05
CA ASP A 517 65.88 -43.03 -43.73
C ASP A 517 65.26 -41.65 -43.96
N GLY A 518 64.00 -41.59 -44.40
CA GLY A 518 63.19 -40.37 -44.51
C GLY A 518 62.53 -39.98 -43.21
N VAL A 519 61.89 -38.78 -43.22
CA VAL A 519 61.15 -38.24 -42.06
C VAL A 519 59.78 -37.92 -42.51
N LYS A 520 58.75 -38.42 -41.80
CA LYS A 520 57.32 -38.12 -42.05
C LYS A 520 57.03 -36.65 -41.89
N GLY A 521 56.16 -36.10 -42.77
CA GLY A 521 55.65 -34.75 -42.60
C GLY A 521 54.91 -34.65 -41.27
N HIS A 522 55.16 -33.59 -40.49
CA HIS A 522 54.62 -33.39 -39.16
C HIS A 522 54.61 -31.94 -38.75
N ARG A 523 53.95 -31.66 -37.64
CA ARG A 523 54.08 -30.39 -36.89
C ARG A 523 54.32 -30.68 -35.42
N ASP A 524 55.15 -29.86 -34.81
CA ASP A 524 55.47 -29.99 -33.40
C ASP A 524 54.52 -29.23 -32.53
N CYS A 525 54.11 -29.80 -31.41
CA CYS A 525 53.46 -29.02 -30.38
C CYS A 525 54.50 -28.14 -29.67
N LEU A 526 54.28 -26.82 -29.71
CA LEU A 526 55.16 -25.83 -29.10
C LEU A 526 55.26 -25.92 -27.57
N VAL A 527 54.31 -26.63 -26.95
CA VAL A 527 54.21 -26.76 -25.48
C VAL A 527 54.80 -28.07 -24.97
N CYS A 528 54.54 -29.21 -25.63
CA CYS A 528 54.99 -30.52 -25.16
C CYS A 528 56.04 -31.19 -26.08
N GLY A 529 56.32 -30.61 -27.24
CA GLY A 529 57.34 -31.13 -28.18
C GLY A 529 56.95 -32.42 -28.89
N LYS A 530 55.72 -32.89 -28.80
CA LYS A 530 55.22 -34.06 -29.51
C LYS A 530 54.92 -33.72 -30.96
N HIS A 531 54.97 -34.72 -31.83
CA HIS A 531 54.78 -34.61 -33.28
C HIS A 531 53.41 -35.06 -33.68
N PHE A 532 52.76 -34.38 -34.63
CA PHE A 532 51.36 -34.62 -35.04
C PHE A 532 51.24 -34.59 -36.57
N ASP A 533 50.37 -35.44 -37.11
CA ASP A 533 49.98 -35.42 -38.52
C ASP A 533 49.00 -34.23 -38.82
N ARG A 534 48.54 -34.17 -40.09
CA ARG A 534 47.57 -33.12 -40.50
C ARG A 534 46.20 -33.26 -39.87
N GLU A 535 45.86 -34.46 -39.44
CA GLU A 535 44.61 -34.83 -38.78
C GLU A 535 44.69 -34.66 -37.24
N ASN A 536 45.81 -34.22 -36.71
CA ASN A 536 46.11 -34.03 -35.28
C ASN A 536 46.32 -35.34 -34.50
N ASN A 537 46.66 -36.46 -35.17
CA ASN A 537 47.09 -37.66 -34.48
C ASN A 537 48.56 -37.55 -34.09
N GLU A 538 48.91 -38.07 -32.90
CA GLU A 538 50.29 -38.08 -32.42
C GLU A 538 51.14 -39.08 -33.21
N ILE A 539 52.26 -38.64 -33.77
CA ILE A 539 53.26 -39.51 -34.44
C ILE A 539 54.34 -39.78 -33.43
N THR A 540 54.46 -41.03 -33.01
CA THR A 540 55.51 -41.44 -32.06
C THR A 540 56.82 -41.84 -32.76
N ASP A 541 56.82 -42.18 -34.06
CA ASP A 541 57.97 -42.47 -34.87
C ASP A 541 57.90 -41.74 -36.21
N LEU A 542 58.75 -40.78 -36.39
CA LEU A 542 58.86 -39.96 -37.59
C LEU A 542 59.65 -40.67 -38.77
N THR A 543 60.18 -41.84 -38.53
CA THR A 543 61.10 -42.48 -39.49
C THR A 543 60.32 -43.10 -40.64
N ILE A 544 60.69 -42.82 -41.86
CA ILE A 544 60.33 -43.57 -43.07
C ILE A 544 61.57 -44.40 -43.43
N LYS A 545 61.45 -45.72 -43.30
CA LYS A 545 62.57 -46.62 -43.58
C LYS A 545 63.02 -46.55 -45.06
N LYS A 546 64.27 -46.52 -45.31
CA LYS A 546 64.88 -46.66 -46.67
C LYS A 546 64.59 -48.04 -47.21
N ASP A 547 64.29 -48.11 -48.51
CA ASP A 547 64.04 -49.37 -49.19
C ASP A 547 65.32 -50.27 -49.17
N GLN A 548 65.18 -51.47 -48.53
CA GLN A 548 66.17 -52.51 -48.76
C GLN A 548 65.79 -53.21 -50.06
N GLU A 549 66.72 -53.20 -51.06
CA GLU A 549 66.62 -54.03 -52.26
C GLU A 549 66.30 -55.47 -51.90
N SER A 550 65.10 -55.94 -52.15
CA SER A 550 64.77 -57.35 -52.20
C SER A 550 64.70 -57.80 -53.67
N SER A 551 65.60 -58.65 -54.02
CA SER A 551 65.70 -59.37 -55.28
C SER A 551 64.37 -60.04 -55.66
N SER A 552 64.04 -59.86 -56.91
CA SER A 552 62.93 -60.44 -57.69
C SER A 552 62.62 -61.93 -57.46
N GLU A 553 61.34 -62.27 -57.38
CA GLU A 553 60.80 -63.36 -58.20
C GLU A 553 59.39 -63.09 -58.58
N THR A 554 59.16 -63.12 -59.90
CA THR A 554 57.93 -63.05 -60.64
C THR A 554 57.06 -64.32 -60.38
N GLU A 555 55.77 -64.18 -60.15
CA GLU A 555 54.78 -64.89 -60.89
C GLU A 555 53.39 -64.26 -60.93
N SER A 556 52.86 -64.36 -62.12
CA SER A 556 51.63 -63.82 -62.64
C SER A 556 50.35 -64.50 -62.06
N GLY A 557 49.30 -63.80 -62.10
CA GLY A 557 47.99 -64.42 -62.21
C GLY A 557 46.76 -63.65 -61.64
N SER A 558 46.17 -62.90 -62.51
CA SER A 558 44.72 -62.72 -62.78
C SER A 558 43.75 -62.73 -61.66
N ASP A 559 43.05 -61.63 -61.57
CA ASP A 559 41.58 -61.49 -61.90
C ASP A 559 40.54 -61.75 -60.81
N LYS A 560 39.68 -60.74 -60.71
CA LYS A 560 38.28 -60.74 -60.33
C LYS A 560 37.84 -60.63 -58.87
N THR A 561 37.22 -59.43 -58.70
CA THR A 561 35.82 -59.16 -58.33
C THR A 561 35.25 -59.66 -57.00
N GLU A 562 34.59 -58.68 -56.40
CA GLU A 562 33.28 -58.70 -55.71
C GLU A 562 33.22 -59.04 -54.25
N GLU A 563 32.73 -58.06 -53.58
CA GLU A 563 31.55 -57.98 -52.66
C GLU A 563 31.60 -58.68 -51.30
N SER A 564 31.17 -57.84 -50.41
CA SER A 564 30.13 -58.01 -49.38
C SER A 564 30.53 -58.57 -48.01
N GLU A 565 30.10 -57.75 -47.12
CA GLU A 565 29.36 -58.08 -45.92
C GLU A 565 30.02 -58.78 -44.71
N SER A 566 29.83 -58.06 -43.65
CA SER A 566 29.17 -58.41 -42.39
C SER A 566 29.99 -59.02 -41.25
N GLU A 567 29.70 -58.41 -40.12
CA GLU A 567 29.50 -58.98 -38.79
C GLU A 567 30.74 -59.59 -38.09
N ASP A 568 30.92 -59.42 -36.87
CA ASP A 568 30.23 -59.25 -35.62
C ASP A 568 31.21 -59.44 -34.46
N SER A 569 30.85 -58.84 -33.33
CA SER A 569 31.15 -59.27 -31.96
C SER A 569 32.60 -59.11 -31.43
N SER A 570 32.83 -58.68 -30.26
CA SER A 570 32.15 -58.65 -28.99
C SER A 570 33.10 -58.12 -27.90
N GLN A 571 32.50 -57.40 -26.97
CA GLN A 571 32.74 -57.38 -25.52
C GLN A 571 34.15 -56.99 -25.01
N SER A 572 34.29 -56.22 -23.96
CA SER A 572 33.49 -56.00 -22.74
C SER A 572 34.08 -54.86 -21.88
N GLU A 573 33.16 -54.24 -21.16
CA GLU A 573 33.21 -53.80 -19.75
C GLU A 573 34.23 -52.74 -19.36
N SER A 574 33.89 -51.72 -18.55
CA SER A 574 32.81 -51.47 -17.60
C SER A 574 32.93 -50.08 -16.97
N ILE A 575 31.77 -49.55 -16.59
CA ILE A 575 31.47 -48.79 -15.34
C ILE A 575 32.12 -47.40 -15.24
N SER A 576 31.42 -46.31 -14.93
CA SER A 576 30.21 -45.88 -14.22
C SER A 576 30.01 -44.40 -14.42
N ASP A 577 28.81 -43.99 -14.60
CA ASP A 577 27.91 -43.33 -13.68
C ASP A 577 28.06 -41.83 -13.60
N THR A 578 27.08 -41.11 -14.12
CA THR A 578 26.17 -40.22 -13.41
C THR A 578 25.19 -39.56 -14.35
N SER A 579 23.97 -39.64 -13.94
CA SER A 579 22.71 -39.26 -14.50
C SER A 579 22.47 -37.74 -14.57
N GLU A 580 21.93 -37.30 -15.70
CA GLU A 580 20.99 -36.15 -15.77
C GLU A 580 19.64 -36.65 -16.28
N PRO A 581 18.52 -36.11 -15.79
CA PRO A 581 17.21 -36.45 -16.35
C PRO A 581 16.79 -35.41 -17.40
N GLN A 582 16.49 -35.90 -18.58
CA GLN A 582 15.75 -35.16 -19.62
C GLN A 582 14.26 -35.16 -19.31
N GLU A 583 13.64 -34.03 -19.59
CA GLU A 583 12.20 -33.83 -19.70
C GLU A 583 11.61 -34.70 -20.79
N SER A 584 10.47 -35.30 -20.49
CA SER A 584 9.62 -35.98 -21.47
C SER A 584 8.30 -35.24 -21.61
N GLU A 585 8.10 -34.63 -22.76
CA GLU A 585 6.77 -34.27 -23.28
C GLU A 585 5.98 -35.56 -23.52
N SER A 586 4.75 -35.60 -23.08
CA SER A 586 3.79 -36.62 -23.46
C SER A 586 2.60 -36.01 -24.18
N ASP A 587 2.47 -36.39 -25.42
CA ASP A 587 1.39 -36.13 -26.34
C ASP A 587 0.05 -36.65 -25.83
N LEU A 588 -0.98 -35.86 -26.11
CA LEU A 588 -2.39 -36.23 -26.08
C LEU A 588 -2.77 -37.00 -27.34
N PRO A 589 -3.66 -37.98 -27.29
CA PRO A 589 -4.36 -38.44 -28.48
C PRO A 589 -5.72 -37.75 -28.61
N ASN A 590 -5.94 -37.20 -29.79
CA ASN A 590 -7.20 -36.84 -30.37
C ASN A 590 -8.09 -38.12 -30.57
N SER A 591 -9.39 -37.98 -30.30
CA SER A 591 -10.39 -38.77 -30.98
C SER A 591 -11.62 -37.94 -31.29
N GLU A 592 -11.81 -37.72 -32.56
CA GLU A 592 -12.99 -37.20 -33.22
C GLU A 592 -14.17 -38.13 -33.08
N GLY A 593 -15.37 -37.56 -33.05
CA GLY A 593 -16.63 -38.28 -33.17
C GLY A 593 -17.77 -37.30 -33.33
N GLU A 594 -18.07 -36.98 -34.57
CA GLU A 594 -19.27 -36.26 -35.06
C GLU A 594 -20.55 -37.04 -34.73
N ASP A 595 -21.63 -36.29 -34.46
CA ASP A 595 -22.95 -36.32 -35.16
C ASP A 595 -23.95 -35.45 -34.35
N ASN A 596 -24.39 -34.38 -34.81
CA ASN A 596 -25.40 -33.94 -35.78
C ASN A 596 -26.87 -34.15 -35.33
N ILE A 597 -27.64 -33.05 -35.49
CA ILE A 597 -29.08 -32.90 -35.75
C ILE A 597 -30.02 -32.69 -34.55
N GLY A 598 -30.68 -31.52 -34.59
CA GLY A 598 -32.13 -31.43 -34.51
C GLY A 598 -32.72 -30.34 -33.66
N SER A 599 -33.12 -29.28 -34.34
CA SER A 599 -34.09 -28.29 -33.93
C SER A 599 -35.44 -28.90 -33.56
N ALA A 600 -36.12 -28.33 -32.55
CA ALA A 600 -37.52 -27.91 -32.75
C ALA A 600 -38.10 -27.30 -31.50
N SER A 601 -38.73 -26.18 -31.72
CA SER A 601 -39.73 -25.45 -30.93
C SER A 601 -40.95 -26.28 -30.54
N SER A 602 -41.58 -25.96 -29.41
CA SER A 602 -43.00 -25.64 -29.30
C SER A 602 -43.46 -25.64 -27.84
N GLU A 603 -44.00 -24.57 -27.47
CA GLU A 603 -45.27 -24.24 -26.82
C GLU A 603 -46.09 -25.36 -26.17
N SER A 604 -46.60 -24.95 -25.04
CA SER A 604 -48.00 -24.95 -24.58
C SER A 604 -48.41 -25.86 -23.43
N LYS A 605 -48.96 -25.18 -22.45
CA LYS A 605 -50.25 -25.35 -21.75
C LYS A 605 -50.48 -26.49 -20.76
N SER A 606 -50.85 -26.00 -19.55
CA SER A 606 -52.10 -26.25 -18.84
C SER A 606 -52.36 -27.57 -18.07
N GLY A 607 -52.87 -27.37 -16.89
CA GLY A 607 -53.84 -28.22 -16.18
C GLY A 607 -53.43 -28.46 -14.72
N GLU A 608 -53.97 -27.71 -13.73
CA GLU A 608 -55.14 -28.04 -12.92
C GLU A 608 -54.98 -29.39 -12.19
N GLU A 609 -55.23 -29.57 -10.96
CA GLU A 609 -56.16 -29.20 -9.88
C GLU A 609 -55.61 -29.81 -8.58
N SER A 610 -55.80 -29.38 -7.46
CA SER A 610 -56.78 -29.13 -6.40
C SER A 610 -56.25 -29.77 -5.13
N SER A 611 -56.43 -29.43 -3.91
CA SER A 611 -57.51 -28.84 -3.16
C SER A 611 -57.05 -28.62 -1.72
N SER A 612 -57.46 -27.54 -1.13
CA SER A 612 -58.25 -27.29 0.08
C SER A 612 -57.55 -27.53 1.41
N SER A 613 -57.68 -26.72 2.42
CA SER A 613 -58.79 -25.91 2.98
C SER A 613 -58.26 -24.95 4.04
N ASP A 614 -58.70 -23.72 4.01
CA ASP A 614 -59.47 -22.97 5.03
C ASP A 614 -58.84 -22.86 6.43
N GLU A 615 -58.76 -21.68 7.01
CA GLU A 615 -59.72 -20.68 7.46
C GLU A 615 -59.04 -19.34 7.79
N GLN A 616 -59.50 -18.35 7.33
CA GLN A 616 -60.01 -17.02 7.59
C GLN A 616 -60.11 -16.57 9.05
N ILE A 617 -59.87 -15.32 9.28
CA ILE A 617 -60.68 -14.20 9.83
C ILE A 617 -59.67 -13.21 10.43
N GLY A 618 -59.60 -11.94 10.24
CA GLY A 618 -60.48 -10.94 9.68
C GLY A 618 -60.09 -9.56 10.24
N ASN A 619 -60.17 -8.58 9.41
CA ASN A 619 -60.24 -7.11 9.55
C ASN A 619 -60.50 -6.51 10.94
N SER A 620 -60.00 -5.33 11.33
CA SER A 620 -60.37 -4.01 10.86
C SER A 620 -59.86 -2.90 11.81
N VAL A 621 -59.33 -1.84 11.29
CA VAL A 621 -59.62 -0.39 11.37
C VAL A 621 -60.23 0.18 12.65
N SER A 622 -59.60 1.23 13.15
CA SER A 622 -60.04 2.60 13.42
C SER A 622 -59.68 3.20 14.79
N SER A 623 -58.97 4.31 14.71
CA SER A 623 -59.21 5.64 15.28
C SER A 623 -59.87 5.76 16.66
N GLY A 624 -59.33 6.67 17.48
CA GLY A 624 -60.03 7.36 18.50
C GLY A 624 -59.20 7.99 19.60
N GLU A 625 -59.30 9.26 19.63
CA GLU A 625 -58.74 10.24 20.56
C GLU A 625 -59.21 10.10 22.00
N GLN A 626 -58.46 10.79 22.85
CA GLN A 626 -58.84 11.66 23.97
C GLN A 626 -58.70 11.18 25.41
N ASN A 627 -57.92 11.98 26.10
CA ASN A 627 -58.08 12.67 27.38
C ASN A 627 -58.41 11.91 28.67
N GLY A 628 -57.70 12.31 29.68
CA GLY A 628 -58.25 12.43 31.01
C GLY A 628 -57.30 12.23 32.19
N ASN A 629 -56.86 13.34 32.70
CA ASN A 629 -56.56 13.71 34.10
C ASN A 629 -56.85 12.70 35.22
N SER A 630 -55.91 12.55 36.14
CA SER A 630 -55.87 13.11 37.49
C SER A 630 -55.43 12.17 38.60
N VAL A 631 -54.41 12.67 39.32
CA VAL A 631 -54.31 12.80 40.79
C VAL A 631 -54.31 11.55 41.69
N SER A 632 -53.24 11.46 42.39
CA SER A 632 -52.97 11.41 43.81
C SER A 632 -52.27 10.22 44.42
N SER A 633 -51.15 10.59 45.05
CA SER A 633 -50.69 10.27 46.41
C SER A 633 -50.44 8.82 46.83
N GLY A 634 -49.28 8.68 47.38
CA GLY A 634 -49.05 7.67 48.41
C GLY A 634 -47.60 7.17 48.50
N ASN A 635 -46.86 7.88 49.25
CA ASN A 635 -45.77 7.63 50.19
C ASN A 635 -45.27 6.22 50.44
N ASN A 636 -43.93 6.23 50.69
CA ASN A 636 -43.04 5.37 51.51
C ASN A 636 -42.17 4.40 50.68
N GLY A 637 -40.88 4.41 50.79
CA GLY A 637 -39.94 4.84 51.80
C GLY A 637 -38.68 3.98 51.63
N CYS A 638 -37.56 4.54 52.01
CA CYS A 638 -36.26 3.91 52.28
C CYS A 638 -35.33 3.60 51.10
N GLU A 639 -34.34 4.44 50.93
CA GLU A 639 -32.92 4.28 51.22
C GLU A 639 -32.20 3.24 50.37
N ASP A 640 -31.39 3.71 49.41
CA ASP A 640 -29.96 3.43 49.53
C ASP A 640 -29.11 4.44 48.73
N LYS A 641 -27.96 4.69 49.31
CA LYS A 641 -27.08 5.84 49.13
C LYS A 641 -26.27 5.84 47.87
N ASN A 642 -26.16 6.99 47.33
CA ASN A 642 -25.08 7.57 46.53
C ASN A 642 -23.67 7.09 46.90
N GLU A 643 -22.98 6.56 45.88
CA GLU A 643 -21.53 6.65 45.74
C GLU A 643 -21.20 6.96 44.29
N ASN A 644 -21.23 8.21 43.89
CA ASN A 644 -20.56 8.72 42.69
C ASN A 644 -20.45 10.25 42.76
N SER A 645 -19.57 10.70 43.66
CA SER A 645 -19.03 12.07 43.56
C SER A 645 -17.68 12.17 44.31
N CYS A 646 -16.64 11.57 43.72
CA CYS A 646 -15.25 11.80 44.18
C CYS A 646 -14.18 11.50 43.13
N MET A 647 -14.43 11.73 41.84
CA MET A 647 -13.39 11.58 40.80
C MET A 647 -13.22 12.79 39.86
N SER A 648 -13.86 13.94 40.14
CA SER A 648 -13.68 15.14 39.32
C SER A 648 -12.69 16.19 39.88
N ALA A 649 -12.04 15.90 41.02
CA ALA A 649 -11.12 16.85 41.66
C ALA A 649 -9.62 16.57 41.43
N LEU A 650 -9.24 15.46 40.78
CA LEU A 650 -7.84 15.09 40.57
C LEU A 650 -7.26 15.46 39.19
N SER A 651 -8.09 15.83 38.21
CA SER A 651 -7.60 16.25 36.88
C SER A 651 -7.22 17.73 36.77
N ALA A 652 -7.74 18.57 37.67
CA ALA A 652 -7.40 20.02 37.69
C ALA A 652 -6.07 20.31 38.40
N GLY A 653 -5.56 19.39 39.23
CA GLY A 653 -4.30 19.55 39.95
C GLY A 653 -3.03 19.26 39.11
N ALA A 654 -3.13 18.36 38.15
CA ALA A 654 -1.97 17.96 37.33
C ALA A 654 -1.60 18.99 36.25
N THR A 655 -2.57 19.72 35.73
CA THR A 655 -2.34 20.78 34.73
C THR A 655 -1.75 22.06 35.36
N LEU A 656 -2.11 22.37 36.59
CA LEU A 656 -1.50 23.49 37.33
C LEU A 656 -0.07 23.20 37.79
N PHE A 657 0.25 21.93 38.08
CA PHE A 657 1.62 21.57 38.51
C PHE A 657 2.62 21.64 37.37
N ASN A 658 2.23 21.25 36.14
CA ASN A 658 3.09 21.36 34.97
C ASN A 658 3.32 22.82 34.53
N ALA A 659 2.31 23.70 34.63
CA ALA A 659 2.46 25.10 34.32
C ALA A 659 3.43 25.83 35.30
N VAL A 660 3.41 25.46 36.58
CA VAL A 660 4.32 26.05 37.58
C VAL A 660 5.77 25.57 37.37
N ILE A 661 6.00 24.32 36.93
CA ILE A 661 7.34 23.82 36.63
C ILE A 661 7.93 24.51 35.41
N ILE A 662 7.13 24.73 34.36
CA ILE A 662 7.60 25.45 33.15
C ILE A 662 7.94 26.91 33.44
N ILE A 663 7.13 27.59 34.23
CA ILE A 663 7.42 28.97 34.65
C ILE A 663 8.67 29.04 35.51
N ALA A 664 8.89 28.09 36.44
CA ALA A 664 10.10 28.02 37.24
C ALA A 664 11.36 27.74 36.41
N ALA A 665 11.28 26.90 35.39
CA ALA A 665 12.39 26.61 34.47
C ALA A 665 12.74 27.80 33.58
N VAL A 666 11.76 28.54 33.10
CA VAL A 666 11.98 29.78 32.32
C VAL A 666 12.58 30.87 33.18
N CYS A 667 12.13 31.04 34.43
CA CYS A 667 12.72 31.99 35.36
C CYS A 667 14.18 31.67 35.74
N LEU A 668 14.52 30.38 35.88
CA LEU A 668 15.90 29.92 36.11
C LEU A 668 16.81 30.16 34.89
N LEU A 669 16.31 29.98 33.69
CA LEU A 669 17.06 30.28 32.45
C LEU A 669 17.31 31.77 32.23
N ILE A 670 16.35 32.60 32.61
CA ILE A 670 16.51 34.10 32.56
C ILE A 670 17.53 34.57 33.62
N LYS A 671 17.57 33.95 34.80
CA LYS A 671 18.53 34.29 35.86
C LYS A 671 19.96 33.87 35.52
N LYS A 672 20.15 32.78 34.75
CA LYS A 672 21.47 32.29 34.31
C LYS A 672 22.05 33.07 33.12
N ARG A 673 21.27 33.94 32.45
CA ARG A 673 21.72 34.85 31.40
C ARG A 673 22.05 36.27 31.89
N ARG A 674 21.89 36.55 33.20
CA ARG A 674 22.22 37.84 33.81
C ARG A 674 23.42 37.79 34.79
N GLN A 675 24.06 36.63 34.89
CA GLN A 675 25.42 36.43 35.43
C GLN A 675 26.36 36.11 34.26
#